data_d277e8f9cd37d836a8334af740c4ebc8
#
_entry.id   d277e8f9cd37d836a8334af740c4ebc8
#
_cell.length_a   1.000
_cell.length_b   1.000
_cell.length_c   1.000
_cell.angle_alpha   90.00
_cell.angle_beta   90.00
_cell.angle_gamma   90.00
#
_symmetry.space_group_name_H-M   'P 1'
#
loop_
_entity.id
_entity.type
_entity.pdbx_description
1 polymer ?
#
loop_
_entity_poly.entity_id
_entity_poly.type
_entity_poly.pdbx_seq_one_letter_code
_entity_poly.pdbx_strand_id
1 'polypeptide(L)'
;MKQNANSILGILSSLLATTLISCVDSDKNLFDSEKVKEEYQNSFPVKDVDPDMDWKTTRSTIVNVFVNEDQGTQYKVRIFDANPLNPTSNAKLLAEGYASSSASFKAKMDYPATLKAVYVLRTDNHNRHLLKYVSIENGQVNTGFGLTNMPTRAGRQATDNEIETYSPAKSETEIAALAIDAPEIETGTVLIAGDIYKISKDEIFRGGIYANGISAGNKATVIIEGTWDPQEKLQQVENGVNIYVMNSGKIIIPQEKALTLNGNSILNVYKGGVIEGEKDASLYYPSSGKEYNYNAGTITIDKIQIDGSQGVFYNCGTMNIGKLTFNNSGARLINQGKLTANETSENMTLENGCYAKVESFNAHLKQGNSCALYVRDYNPGKHWGRTVNMAKNSMLIVSKDAELTGCTFTGLTDGYALIKIDEVESLNGFKSNGDIYYEIGEIDENISTAPWMNAFFDALKNSEGAISKPGESPITIPSGDCTGEGNTPNEDGNDIETTPITYTYAFEDNYPQAGDYDFNDIVLNMSSQNEYQDNDKSRIKQIRYKITLSAVGANKRLGAGLRLVGINKSDVKEVKFEGDVNEMRNNTLPNSMFENATTESKGNEIVIPLFGDAHKVYGMETDRPFINTVTPYSGELKTLEVIIVLQENGQQATIGKDNLDFFIAYPNREERTEVHLYEFRDAKATANGTVHQENLDVAGNFTWAICVPNFKYSLERTQITKAYPDFSLWATTGGRNEAYNEWYKNIKEEFIFK
;
A
#
# COMPACT_ATOMS: atom_id res chain seq x y z
N MET A 1 45.50 73.47 3.74
CA MET A 1 45.58 72.95 2.37
C MET A 1 44.31 72.22 2.01
N LYS A 2 43.38 72.96 1.42
CA LYS A 2 42.15 72.42 0.83
C LYS A 2 42.40 72.45 -0.65
N GLN A 3 42.31 71.29 -1.30
CA GLN A 3 42.03 71.09 -2.72
C GLN A 3 42.28 69.61 -3.03
N ASN A 4 41.27 68.97 -3.53
CA ASN A 4 41.21 67.75 -4.26
C ASN A 4 40.18 66.68 -3.68
N ALA A 5 38.93 67.12 -3.56
CA ALA A 5 37.84 66.20 -3.33
C ALA A 5 36.65 66.36 -4.32
N ASN A 6 36.79 67.22 -5.33
CA ASN A 6 35.67 67.56 -6.23
C ASN A 6 35.87 67.04 -7.70
N SER A 7 36.88 66.19 -7.97
CA SER A 7 37.14 65.79 -9.35
C SER A 7 36.73 64.27 -9.63
N ILE A 8 36.26 63.54 -8.64
CA ILE A 8 35.87 62.15 -8.85
C ILE A 8 34.35 61.95 -8.95
N LEU A 9 33.56 62.93 -8.46
CA LEU A 9 32.09 62.85 -8.58
C LEU A 9 31.53 63.32 -9.93
N GLY A 10 32.37 63.99 -10.75
CA GLY A 10 31.98 64.50 -12.06
C GLY A 10 32.13 63.52 -13.22
N ILE A 11 32.83 62.39 -13.01
CA ILE A 11 33.12 61.45 -14.08
C ILE A 11 32.13 60.24 -14.03
N LEU A 12 31.52 59.95 -12.88
CA LEU A 12 30.50 58.91 -12.78
C LEU A 12 29.09 59.36 -13.22
N SER A 13 28.83 60.68 -13.24
CA SER A 13 27.53 61.19 -13.73
C SER A 13 27.51 61.49 -15.23
N SER A 14 28.65 61.47 -15.90
CA SER A 14 28.72 61.65 -17.36
C SER A 14 28.74 60.36 -18.16
N LEU A 15 28.97 59.19 -17.52
CA LEU A 15 28.87 57.91 -18.18
C LEU A 15 27.45 57.30 -18.16
N LEU A 16 26.55 57.81 -17.30
CA LEU A 16 25.15 57.35 -17.26
C LEU A 16 24.22 58.21 -18.14
N ALA A 17 24.73 59.34 -18.72
CA ALA A 17 23.91 60.23 -19.55
C ALA A 17 24.21 60.13 -21.06
N THR A 18 25.16 59.31 -21.48
CA THR A 18 25.51 59.17 -22.91
C THR A 18 24.94 57.92 -23.58
N THR A 19 24.15 57.13 -22.89
CA THR A 19 23.46 55.97 -23.47
C THR A 19 21.98 56.25 -23.83
N LEU A 20 21.50 57.48 -23.74
CA LEU A 20 20.09 57.82 -24.04
C LEU A 20 19.85 58.73 -25.24
N ILE A 21 20.83 58.97 -26.08
CA ILE A 21 20.61 59.70 -27.36
C ILE A 21 21.33 58.95 -28.48
N SER A 22 20.78 57.88 -28.94
CA SER A 22 20.99 57.41 -30.30
C SER A 22 19.65 57.59 -31.02
N CYS A 23 19.72 58.33 -32.10
CA CYS A 23 18.61 58.64 -33.00
C CYS A 23 17.93 57.38 -33.46
N VAL A 24 16.63 57.35 -33.29
CA VAL A 24 15.74 56.34 -33.79
C VAL A 24 15.71 56.39 -35.28
N ASP A 25 16.36 55.41 -35.94
CA ASP A 25 16.08 55.04 -37.30
C ASP A 25 14.87 54.08 -37.26
N SER A 26 13.74 54.53 -37.76
CA SER A 26 12.43 53.91 -37.56
C SER A 26 12.22 52.54 -38.23
N ASP A 27 13.27 52.01 -38.84
CA ASP A 27 13.19 50.76 -39.62
C ASP A 27 14.13 49.64 -39.17
N LYS A 28 14.74 49.74 -37.98
CA LYS A 28 15.50 48.61 -37.40
C LYS A 28 14.79 48.02 -36.21
N ASN A 29 14.48 46.78 -36.37
CA ASN A 29 14.04 45.95 -35.26
C ASN A 29 15.12 45.98 -34.14
N LEU A 30 14.90 46.75 -33.09
CA LEU A 30 15.87 46.99 -32.03
C LEU A 30 16.04 45.77 -31.09
N PHE A 31 15.39 44.72 -31.40
CA PHE A 31 15.45 43.47 -30.62
C PHE A 31 16.57 42.57 -31.19
N ASP A 32 17.74 42.64 -30.54
CA ASP A 32 18.84 41.69 -30.83
C ASP A 32 18.62 40.39 -30.06
N SER A 33 17.97 39.45 -30.68
CA SER A 33 17.61 38.13 -30.08
C SER A 33 18.84 37.38 -29.57
N GLU A 34 19.96 37.47 -30.29
CA GLU A 34 21.18 36.78 -29.85
C GLU A 34 21.80 37.35 -28.61
N LYS A 35 21.79 38.68 -28.47
CA LYS A 35 22.32 39.37 -27.31
C LYS A 35 21.42 39.12 -26.07
N VAL A 36 20.12 39.11 -26.25
CA VAL A 36 19.16 38.80 -25.17
C VAL A 36 19.27 37.33 -24.76
N LYS A 37 19.46 36.44 -25.70
CA LYS A 37 19.72 35.02 -25.43
C LYS A 37 21.02 34.78 -24.66
N GLU A 38 22.09 35.52 -25.02
CA GLU A 38 23.35 35.47 -24.28
C GLU A 38 23.17 36.01 -22.86
N GLU A 39 22.39 37.10 -22.66
CA GLU A 39 22.06 37.62 -21.35
C GLU A 39 21.29 36.58 -20.48
N TYR A 40 20.35 35.85 -21.07
CA TYR A 40 19.65 34.77 -20.36
C TYR A 40 20.57 33.63 -20.00
N GLN A 41 21.40 33.17 -20.93
CA GLN A 41 22.38 32.12 -20.65
C GLN A 41 23.35 32.52 -19.53
N ASN A 42 23.64 33.79 -19.39
CA ASN A 42 24.52 34.34 -18.34
C ASN A 42 23.79 34.53 -17.02
N SER A 43 22.51 34.84 -17.03
CA SER A 43 21.71 35.21 -15.84
C SER A 43 20.95 34.00 -15.23
N PHE A 44 20.51 33.07 -16.05
CA PHE A 44 19.79 31.89 -15.54
C PHE A 44 20.70 31.10 -14.58
N PRO A 45 20.19 30.68 -13.39
CA PRO A 45 21.03 30.11 -12.35
C PRO A 45 21.60 28.71 -12.70
N VAL A 46 21.08 28.05 -13.72
CA VAL A 46 21.56 26.77 -14.21
C VAL A 46 22.22 26.94 -15.58
N LYS A 47 23.46 26.50 -15.70
CA LYS A 47 24.15 26.39 -16.97
C LYS A 47 23.85 25.03 -17.60
N ASP A 48 23.81 24.97 -18.92
CA ASP A 48 23.63 23.74 -19.68
C ASP A 48 22.32 22.99 -19.34
N VAL A 49 21.20 23.75 -19.25
CA VAL A 49 19.87 23.14 -19.11
C VAL A 49 19.64 22.14 -20.23
N ASP A 50 19.21 20.94 -19.88
CA ASP A 50 18.94 19.88 -20.87
C ASP A 50 17.92 20.39 -21.91
N PRO A 51 18.15 20.17 -23.21
CA PRO A 51 17.22 20.59 -24.25
C PRO A 51 15.81 20.01 -24.14
N ASP A 52 15.68 18.83 -23.52
CA ASP A 52 14.41 18.14 -23.32
C ASP A 52 13.77 18.45 -21.96
N MET A 53 14.30 19.42 -21.21
CA MET A 53 13.77 19.81 -19.91
C MET A 53 12.36 20.39 -20.02
N ASP A 54 11.37 19.72 -19.43
CA ASP A 54 9.95 20.12 -19.45
C ASP A 54 9.49 20.87 -18.21
N TRP A 55 10.34 20.99 -17.18
CA TRP A 55 10.10 21.66 -15.91
C TRP A 55 8.93 21.07 -15.09
N LYS A 56 8.50 19.86 -15.40
CA LYS A 56 7.38 19.20 -14.71
C LYS A 56 7.82 18.44 -13.48
N THR A 57 7.29 18.83 -12.33
CA THR A 57 7.43 18.10 -11.07
C THR A 57 6.20 17.24 -10.75
N THR A 58 5.16 17.35 -11.56
CA THR A 58 3.88 16.65 -11.39
C THR A 58 3.47 15.97 -12.69
N ARG A 59 2.67 14.94 -12.55
CA ARG A 59 2.03 14.22 -13.67
C ARG A 59 0.56 14.00 -13.36
N SER A 60 -0.23 13.73 -14.40
CA SER A 60 -1.63 13.32 -14.26
C SER A 60 -1.79 11.88 -14.72
N THR A 61 -2.69 11.15 -14.07
CA THR A 61 -3.03 9.76 -14.41
C THR A 61 -4.54 9.53 -14.31
N ILE A 62 -5.01 8.49 -14.99
CA ILE A 62 -6.38 8.02 -14.83
C ILE A 62 -6.41 6.97 -13.72
N VAL A 63 -7.29 7.18 -12.77
CA VAL A 63 -7.57 6.23 -11.69
C VAL A 63 -8.86 5.51 -11.98
N ASN A 64 -8.87 4.20 -11.73
CA ASN A 64 -10.05 3.35 -11.83
C ASN A 64 -10.05 2.32 -10.70
N VAL A 65 -10.98 2.48 -9.76
CA VAL A 65 -11.10 1.61 -8.59
C VAL A 65 -12.48 0.95 -8.58
N PHE A 66 -12.49 -0.36 -8.58
CA PHE A 66 -13.70 -1.16 -8.46
C PHE A 66 -13.91 -1.59 -7.00
N VAL A 67 -15.16 -1.65 -6.55
CA VAL A 67 -15.52 -2.27 -5.27
C VAL A 67 -16.66 -3.24 -5.52
N ASN A 68 -16.36 -4.53 -5.55
CA ASN A 68 -17.31 -5.60 -5.78
C ASN A 68 -17.55 -6.38 -4.47
N GLU A 69 -18.08 -5.69 -3.51
CA GLU A 69 -18.49 -6.22 -2.22
C GLU A 69 -20.03 -6.24 -2.14
N ASP A 70 -20.63 -5.77 -1.05
CA ASP A 70 -22.08 -5.84 -0.86
C ASP A 70 -22.86 -5.06 -1.93
N GLN A 71 -23.89 -5.70 -2.50
CA GLN A 71 -24.74 -5.06 -3.50
C GLN A 71 -25.49 -3.86 -2.90
N GLY A 72 -25.45 -2.73 -3.62
CA GLY A 72 -26.14 -1.51 -3.24
C GLY A 72 -25.39 -0.63 -2.21
N THR A 73 -24.28 -1.08 -1.66
CA THR A 73 -23.46 -0.27 -0.77
C THR A 73 -22.52 0.62 -1.57
N GLN A 74 -22.41 1.88 -1.18
CA GLN A 74 -21.42 2.81 -1.70
C GLN A 74 -20.24 2.90 -0.74
N TYR A 75 -19.06 2.78 -1.29
CA TYR A 75 -17.79 2.86 -0.55
C TYR A 75 -17.07 4.16 -0.91
N LYS A 76 -16.54 4.86 0.09
CA LYS A 76 -15.67 6.00 -0.14
C LYS A 76 -14.27 5.49 -0.52
N VAL A 77 -13.73 5.99 -1.62
CA VAL A 77 -12.39 5.66 -2.12
C VAL A 77 -11.54 6.91 -2.01
N ARG A 78 -10.38 6.79 -1.38
CA ARG A 78 -9.40 7.87 -1.21
C ARG A 78 -8.01 7.37 -1.63
N ILE A 79 -7.24 8.23 -2.29
CA ILE A 79 -5.92 7.88 -2.80
C ILE A 79 -4.90 8.84 -2.21
N PHE A 80 -3.81 8.29 -1.69
CA PHE A 80 -2.78 9.02 -0.96
C PHE A 80 -1.38 8.75 -1.51
N ASP A 81 -0.49 9.72 -1.28
CA ASP A 81 0.94 9.60 -1.61
C ASP A 81 1.75 8.78 -0.59
N ALA A 82 1.23 8.62 0.63
CA ALA A 82 1.82 7.84 1.72
C ALA A 82 0.74 7.03 2.46
N ASN A 83 1.14 6.19 3.40
CA ASN A 83 0.21 5.35 4.17
C ASN A 83 -0.70 6.18 5.09
N PRO A 84 -2.02 6.31 4.79
CA PRO A 84 -2.93 7.13 5.59
C PRO A 84 -3.33 6.47 6.92
N LEU A 85 -3.13 5.16 7.08
CA LEU A 85 -3.39 4.47 8.34
C LEU A 85 -2.35 4.79 9.40
N ASN A 86 -1.24 5.41 9.01
CA ASN A 86 -0.21 5.88 9.91
C ASN A 86 -0.27 7.40 10.08
N PRO A 87 -0.65 7.91 11.27
CA PRO A 87 -0.74 9.34 11.53
C PRO A 87 0.57 10.09 11.35
N THR A 88 1.72 9.42 11.54
CA THR A 88 3.05 10.04 11.41
C THR A 88 3.54 10.14 9.97
N SER A 89 2.89 9.47 9.03
CA SER A 89 3.27 9.47 7.60
C SER A 89 3.03 10.80 6.91
N ASN A 90 2.21 11.68 7.50
CA ASN A 90 1.79 12.95 6.91
C ASN A 90 1.21 12.79 5.49
N ALA A 91 0.48 11.69 5.27
CA ALA A 91 -0.10 11.32 3.99
C ALA A 91 -0.98 12.44 3.40
N LYS A 92 -0.79 12.74 2.11
CA LYS A 92 -1.57 13.74 1.38
C LYS A 92 -2.59 13.07 0.48
N LEU A 93 -3.82 13.56 0.54
CA LEU A 93 -4.90 13.12 -0.33
C LEU A 93 -4.65 13.63 -1.75
N LEU A 94 -4.57 12.70 -2.71
CA LEU A 94 -4.40 12.98 -4.13
C LEU A 94 -5.73 13.00 -4.89
N ALA A 95 -6.64 12.08 -4.53
CA ALA A 95 -7.98 12.00 -5.11
C ALA A 95 -8.96 11.30 -4.15
N GLU A 96 -10.24 11.65 -4.24
CA GLU A 96 -11.31 10.95 -3.53
C GLU A 96 -12.58 10.82 -4.37
N GLY A 97 -13.41 9.87 -4.03
CA GLY A 97 -14.72 9.65 -4.63
C GLY A 97 -15.42 8.42 -4.11
N TYR A 98 -16.32 7.88 -4.89
CA TYR A 98 -17.15 6.75 -4.48
C TYR A 98 -17.15 5.65 -5.51
N ALA A 99 -17.22 4.41 -5.04
CA ALA A 99 -17.41 3.21 -5.86
C ALA A 99 -18.47 2.29 -5.27
N SER A 100 -19.07 1.46 -6.11
CA SER A 100 -20.01 0.40 -5.71
C SER A 100 -19.84 -0.80 -6.65
N SER A 101 -20.55 -1.88 -6.39
CA SER A 101 -20.58 -3.06 -7.27
C SER A 101 -21.09 -2.77 -8.69
N SER A 102 -21.85 -1.67 -8.89
CA SER A 102 -22.40 -1.24 -10.19
C SER A 102 -21.64 -0.10 -10.86
N ALA A 103 -20.83 0.65 -10.12
CA ALA A 103 -20.11 1.82 -10.63
C ALA A 103 -18.72 1.95 -10.01
N SER A 104 -17.67 1.89 -10.82
CA SER A 104 -16.30 2.12 -10.38
C SER A 104 -16.03 3.61 -10.15
N PHE A 105 -15.15 3.92 -9.19
CA PHE A 105 -14.58 5.25 -9.08
C PHE A 105 -13.61 5.49 -10.23
N LYS A 106 -13.87 6.54 -11.01
CA LYS A 106 -13.00 6.98 -12.10
C LYS A 106 -12.68 8.45 -11.92
N ALA A 107 -11.41 8.80 -11.92
CA ALA A 107 -10.96 10.19 -11.82
C ALA A 107 -9.66 10.40 -12.57
N LYS A 108 -9.41 11.65 -12.96
CA LYS A 108 -8.08 12.11 -13.31
C LYS A 108 -7.41 12.58 -11.99
N MET A 109 -6.24 12.07 -11.71
CA MET A 109 -5.50 12.34 -10.48
C MET A 109 -4.14 12.95 -10.82
N ASP A 110 -3.83 14.04 -10.15
CA ASP A 110 -2.52 14.66 -10.21
C ASP A 110 -1.64 14.16 -9.07
N TYR A 111 -0.36 13.94 -9.35
CA TYR A 111 0.58 13.38 -8.38
C TYR A 111 2.01 13.85 -8.62
N PRO A 112 2.89 13.89 -7.59
CA PRO A 112 4.31 14.15 -7.75
C PRO A 112 4.94 13.16 -8.75
N ALA A 113 5.70 13.66 -9.73
CA ALA A 113 6.26 12.84 -10.81
C ALA A 113 7.18 11.70 -10.33
N THR A 114 7.65 11.79 -9.10
CA THR A 114 8.52 10.79 -8.44
C THR A 114 7.77 9.59 -7.89
N LEU A 115 6.46 9.69 -7.68
CA LEU A 115 5.67 8.58 -7.16
C LEU A 115 5.58 7.46 -8.21
N LYS A 116 5.90 6.25 -7.78
CA LYS A 116 5.79 5.02 -8.60
C LYS A 116 4.56 4.19 -8.24
N ALA A 117 3.99 4.45 -7.05
CA ALA A 117 2.81 3.78 -6.54
C ALA A 117 2.06 4.69 -5.58
N VAL A 118 0.80 4.37 -5.32
CA VAL A 118 -0.10 5.11 -4.43
C VAL A 118 -0.79 4.18 -3.45
N TYR A 119 -1.27 4.75 -2.37
CA TYR A 119 -2.10 4.06 -1.38
C TYR A 119 -3.56 4.30 -1.68
N VAL A 120 -4.30 3.24 -1.97
CA VAL A 120 -5.73 3.28 -2.26
C VAL A 120 -6.49 2.77 -1.05
N LEU A 121 -7.25 3.66 -0.43
CA LEU A 121 -8.04 3.38 0.77
C LEU A 121 -9.52 3.29 0.41
N ARG A 122 -10.13 2.16 0.70
CA ARG A 122 -11.57 1.98 0.65
C ARG A 122 -12.14 2.07 2.06
N THR A 123 -13.18 2.85 2.24
CA THR A 123 -13.89 3.03 3.51
C THR A 123 -15.36 2.66 3.33
N ASP A 124 -15.91 1.82 4.20
CA ASP A 124 -17.33 1.48 4.20
C ASP A 124 -18.17 2.50 5.02
N ASN A 125 -19.47 2.24 5.12
CA ASN A 125 -20.40 3.08 5.87
C ASN A 125 -20.25 3.03 7.40
N HIS A 126 -19.41 2.13 7.90
CA HIS A 126 -19.03 1.99 9.31
C HIS A 126 -17.63 2.54 9.59
N ASN A 127 -17.05 3.32 8.69
CA ASN A 127 -15.67 3.84 8.75
C ASN A 127 -14.59 2.75 8.88
N ARG A 128 -14.85 1.52 8.45
CA ARG A 128 -13.83 0.47 8.40
C ARG A 128 -13.04 0.58 7.10
N HIS A 129 -11.73 0.42 7.20
CA HIS A 129 -10.80 0.72 6.13
C HIS A 129 -10.11 -0.51 5.59
N LEU A 130 -9.97 -0.57 4.25
CA LEU A 130 -9.06 -1.48 3.57
C LEU A 130 -8.08 -0.67 2.73
N LEU A 131 -6.81 -0.95 2.87
CA LEU A 131 -5.71 -0.26 2.20
C LEU A 131 -5.01 -1.19 1.20
N LYS A 132 -4.82 -0.72 -0.02
CA LYS A 132 -3.96 -1.34 -1.03
C LYS A 132 -2.84 -0.39 -1.43
N TYR A 133 -1.68 -0.96 -1.72
CA TYR A 133 -0.57 -0.27 -2.34
C TYR A 133 -0.52 -0.64 -3.81
N VAL A 134 -0.66 0.34 -4.71
CA VAL A 134 -0.92 0.11 -6.14
C VAL A 134 0.09 0.87 -6.99
N SER A 135 0.76 0.17 -7.91
CA SER A 135 1.66 0.79 -8.87
C SER A 135 0.92 1.71 -9.84
N ILE A 136 1.60 2.79 -10.22
CA ILE A 136 1.22 3.61 -11.36
C ILE A 136 1.84 2.97 -12.61
N GLU A 137 1.05 2.21 -13.37
CA GLU A 137 1.53 1.48 -14.55
C GLU A 137 0.97 2.10 -15.83
N ASN A 138 1.85 2.38 -16.81
CA ASN A 138 1.46 2.99 -18.09
C ASN A 138 0.59 4.24 -17.96
N GLY A 139 0.86 5.08 -16.93
CA GLY A 139 0.07 6.27 -16.64
C GLY A 139 -1.35 5.96 -16.17
N GLN A 140 -1.58 4.84 -15.49
CA GLN A 140 -2.86 4.45 -14.93
C GLN A 140 -2.71 3.80 -13.55
N VAL A 141 -3.73 4.00 -12.71
CA VAL A 141 -3.92 3.30 -11.43
C VAL A 141 -5.19 2.47 -11.56
N ASN A 142 -5.06 1.15 -11.63
CA ASN A 142 -6.18 0.23 -11.73
C ASN A 142 -6.12 -0.77 -10.57
N THR A 143 -7.19 -0.84 -9.77
CA THR A 143 -7.30 -1.80 -8.67
C THR A 143 -8.76 -2.07 -8.33
N GLY A 144 -8.99 -3.02 -7.42
CA GLY A 144 -10.33 -3.32 -6.91
C GLY A 144 -10.30 -3.94 -5.54
N PHE A 145 -11.46 -3.93 -4.88
CA PHE A 145 -11.75 -4.57 -3.60
C PHE A 145 -12.92 -5.53 -3.78
N GLY A 146 -12.92 -6.62 -3.01
CA GLY A 146 -13.91 -7.68 -3.14
C GLY A 146 -13.60 -8.66 -4.28
N LEU A 147 -14.46 -9.66 -4.46
CA LEU A 147 -14.31 -10.67 -5.51
C LEU A 147 -14.53 -10.01 -6.87
N THR A 148 -13.48 -9.77 -7.60
CA THR A 148 -13.56 -9.18 -8.92
C THR A 148 -13.69 -10.25 -9.99
N ASN A 149 -14.73 -10.12 -10.84
CA ASN A 149 -14.73 -10.69 -12.20
C ASN A 149 -13.78 -9.89 -13.11
N MET A 150 -12.63 -9.45 -12.59
CA MET A 150 -11.60 -8.89 -13.44
C MET A 150 -11.22 -9.96 -14.48
N PRO A 151 -11.04 -9.60 -15.76
CA PRO A 151 -10.47 -10.54 -16.71
C PRO A 151 -9.17 -11.05 -16.11
N THR A 152 -9.19 -12.31 -15.72
CA THR A 152 -8.06 -12.98 -15.08
C THR A 152 -6.81 -12.69 -15.89
N ARG A 153 -5.77 -12.13 -15.25
CA ARG A 153 -4.43 -12.17 -15.85
C ARG A 153 -4.21 -13.63 -16.26
N ALA A 154 -4.06 -13.85 -17.57
CA ALA A 154 -3.89 -15.18 -18.12
C ALA A 154 -2.75 -15.90 -17.36
N GLY A 155 -3.06 -16.97 -16.63
CA GLY A 155 -2.09 -17.76 -15.88
C GLY A 155 -2.43 -18.12 -14.44
N ARG A 156 -3.50 -17.63 -13.83
CA ARG A 156 -3.93 -18.09 -12.51
C ARG A 156 -4.60 -19.47 -12.61
N GLN A 157 -3.85 -20.53 -12.32
CA GLN A 157 -4.47 -21.81 -11.97
C GLN A 157 -4.98 -21.69 -10.54
N ALA A 158 -6.29 -21.96 -10.34
CA ALA A 158 -6.82 -22.26 -9.02
C ALA A 158 -6.10 -23.50 -8.50
N THR A 159 -5.24 -23.37 -7.52
CA THR A 159 -4.68 -24.50 -6.82
C THR A 159 -5.73 -24.98 -5.82
N ASP A 160 -6.20 -26.19 -6.02
CA ASP A 160 -7.15 -26.85 -5.12
C ASP A 160 -6.48 -27.02 -3.74
N ASN A 161 -7.02 -26.34 -2.72
CA ASN A 161 -6.54 -26.45 -1.34
C ASN A 161 -7.44 -27.38 -0.51
N GLU A 162 -8.15 -28.28 -1.15
CA GLU A 162 -8.83 -29.33 -0.39
C GLU A 162 -7.84 -30.06 0.49
N ILE A 163 -8.15 -30.13 1.77
CA ILE A 163 -7.41 -30.94 2.72
C ILE A 163 -7.84 -32.36 2.53
N GLU A 164 -6.86 -33.23 2.36
CA GLU A 164 -7.10 -34.64 2.14
C GLU A 164 -7.98 -35.25 3.25
N THR A 165 -8.94 -36.04 2.86
CA THR A 165 -9.73 -36.85 3.78
C THR A 165 -9.26 -38.31 3.72
N TYR A 166 -9.08 -38.93 4.88
CA TYR A 166 -8.62 -40.30 4.99
C TYR A 166 -9.55 -41.10 5.91
N SER A 167 -9.79 -42.34 5.53
CA SER A 167 -10.43 -43.33 6.39
C SER A 167 -9.54 -44.58 6.47
N PRO A 168 -9.34 -45.15 7.65
CA PRO A 168 -8.57 -46.38 7.79
C PRO A 168 -9.12 -47.52 6.91
N ALA A 169 -8.24 -48.39 6.43
CA ALA A 169 -8.61 -49.53 5.58
C ALA A 169 -9.62 -50.47 6.22
N LYS A 170 -9.66 -50.53 7.56
CA LYS A 170 -10.66 -51.24 8.34
C LYS A 170 -11.41 -50.29 9.24
N SER A 171 -12.71 -50.40 9.29
CA SER A 171 -13.57 -49.65 10.24
C SER A 171 -13.42 -50.19 11.66
N GLU A 172 -13.83 -49.38 12.64
CA GLU A 172 -13.86 -49.79 14.03
C GLU A 172 -14.67 -51.07 14.26
N THR A 173 -15.80 -51.21 13.56
CA THR A 173 -16.64 -52.42 13.63
C THR A 173 -15.93 -53.67 13.08
N GLU A 174 -15.18 -53.54 11.99
CA GLU A 174 -14.40 -54.64 11.42
C GLU A 174 -13.26 -55.09 12.36
N ILE A 175 -12.61 -54.15 13.02
CA ILE A 175 -11.56 -54.45 14.01
C ILE A 175 -12.18 -55.09 15.27
N ALA A 176 -13.29 -54.57 15.78
CA ALA A 176 -14.00 -55.17 16.90
C ALA A 176 -14.44 -56.61 16.62
N ALA A 177 -14.85 -56.93 15.38
CA ALA A 177 -15.16 -58.29 14.99
C ALA A 177 -13.94 -59.23 15.04
N LEU A 178 -12.74 -58.74 14.65
CA LEU A 178 -11.50 -59.50 14.78
C LEU A 178 -11.11 -59.73 16.25
N ALA A 179 -11.47 -58.84 17.16
CA ALA A 179 -11.18 -58.98 18.59
C ALA A 179 -11.99 -60.10 19.28
N ILE A 180 -13.15 -60.49 18.74
CA ILE A 180 -14.02 -61.53 19.36
C ILE A 180 -13.26 -62.80 19.64
N ASP A 181 -12.59 -63.36 18.62
CA ASP A 181 -11.89 -64.61 18.71
C ASP A 181 -10.38 -64.47 18.95
N ALA A 182 -9.85 -63.26 19.04
CA ALA A 182 -8.44 -63.02 19.26
C ALA A 182 -8.01 -63.44 20.68
N PRO A 183 -6.90 -64.19 20.85
CA PRO A 183 -6.35 -64.50 22.16
C PRO A 183 -5.79 -63.26 22.85
N GLU A 184 -5.74 -63.30 24.19
CA GLU A 184 -5.05 -62.30 25.00
C GLU A 184 -3.54 -62.30 24.71
N ILE A 185 -2.95 -61.12 24.64
CA ILE A 185 -1.50 -61.00 24.54
C ILE A 185 -0.88 -61.25 25.92
N GLU A 186 0.08 -62.21 26.01
CA GLU A 186 0.77 -62.50 27.25
C GLU A 186 2.20 -61.96 27.26
N THR A 187 2.76 -61.79 28.45
CA THR A 187 4.15 -61.37 28.60
C THR A 187 5.09 -62.41 27.95
N GLY A 188 5.92 -61.95 27.00
CA GLY A 188 6.84 -62.82 26.24
C GLY A 188 6.27 -63.32 24.93
N THR A 189 5.01 -62.99 24.58
CA THR A 189 4.48 -63.29 23.25
C THR A 189 5.34 -62.64 22.17
N VAL A 190 5.76 -63.41 21.17
CA VAL A 190 6.46 -62.92 19.99
C VAL A 190 5.54 -63.04 18.79
N LEU A 191 5.11 -61.90 18.25
CA LEU A 191 4.20 -61.82 17.11
C LEU A 191 4.88 -62.34 15.84
N ILE A 192 4.17 -63.15 15.06
CA ILE A 192 4.57 -63.51 13.70
C ILE A 192 3.55 -63.02 12.68
N ALA A 193 3.89 -63.17 11.40
CA ALA A 193 3.05 -62.68 10.31
C ALA A 193 1.64 -63.31 10.32
N GLY A 194 0.60 -62.45 10.32
CA GLY A 194 -0.81 -62.84 10.35
C GLY A 194 -1.42 -63.03 11.74
N ASP A 195 -0.63 -62.96 12.81
CA ASP A 195 -1.13 -63.07 14.17
C ASP A 195 -2.07 -61.90 14.53
N ILE A 196 -3.12 -62.25 15.29
CA ILE A 196 -4.04 -61.25 15.87
C ILE A 196 -4.15 -61.53 17.36
N TYR A 197 -3.80 -60.55 18.18
CA TYR A 197 -3.91 -60.57 19.64
C TYR A 197 -4.72 -59.39 20.14
N LYS A 198 -5.29 -59.49 21.33
CA LYS A 198 -5.98 -58.40 21.99
C LYS A 198 -5.50 -58.13 23.41
N ILE A 199 -5.86 -56.97 23.91
CA ILE A 199 -5.92 -56.62 25.33
C ILE A 199 -7.39 -56.34 25.60
N SER A 200 -8.05 -57.25 26.27
CA SER A 200 -9.49 -57.13 26.53
C SER A 200 -9.84 -55.96 27.42
N LYS A 201 -11.07 -55.51 27.31
CA LYS A 201 -11.62 -54.45 28.14
C LYS A 201 -11.40 -54.74 29.64
N ASP A 202 -11.03 -53.74 30.40
CA ASP A 202 -10.72 -53.79 31.82
C ASP A 202 -9.43 -54.52 32.19
N GLU A 203 -8.71 -55.12 31.23
CA GLU A 203 -7.42 -55.77 31.44
C GLU A 203 -6.26 -54.77 31.29
N ILE A 204 -5.16 -54.98 32.04
CA ILE A 204 -3.93 -54.18 31.98
C ILE A 204 -2.78 -55.10 31.57
N PHE A 205 -2.27 -54.93 30.36
CA PHE A 205 -1.10 -55.63 29.89
C PHE A 205 0.19 -54.83 30.23
N ARG A 206 1.09 -55.45 31.02
CA ARG A 206 2.37 -54.85 31.44
C ARG A 206 3.57 -55.48 30.77
N GLY A 207 3.40 -55.92 29.54
CA GLY A 207 4.45 -56.52 28.72
C GLY A 207 4.90 -55.64 27.56
N GLY A 208 6.05 -55.92 26.97
CA GLY A 208 6.42 -55.41 25.69
C GLY A 208 5.70 -56.12 24.54
N ILE A 209 5.50 -55.47 23.42
CA ILE A 209 5.04 -56.07 22.16
C ILE A 209 6.27 -56.41 21.32
N TYR A 210 6.50 -57.66 21.08
CA TYR A 210 7.67 -58.15 20.32
C TYR A 210 7.18 -58.74 19.01
N ALA A 211 7.89 -58.51 17.92
CA ALA A 211 7.59 -59.06 16.60
C ALA A 211 8.84 -59.64 15.96
N ASN A 212 8.73 -60.72 15.21
CA ASN A 212 9.85 -61.33 14.53
C ASN A 212 9.47 -61.78 13.11
N GLY A 213 10.29 -61.38 12.15
CA GLY A 213 10.19 -61.84 10.77
C GLY A 213 8.93 -61.38 10.01
N ILE A 214 8.28 -60.32 10.43
CA ILE A 214 7.07 -59.82 9.79
C ILE A 214 7.43 -58.96 8.56
N SER A 215 6.79 -59.28 7.42
CA SER A 215 6.92 -58.47 6.19
C SER A 215 5.75 -57.53 6.00
N ALA A 216 5.92 -56.50 5.17
CA ALA A 216 4.88 -55.52 4.86
C ALA A 216 3.56 -56.12 4.28
N GLY A 217 3.62 -57.30 3.70
CA GLY A 217 2.46 -57.95 3.04
C GLY A 217 1.55 -58.77 3.96
N ASN A 218 2.03 -59.18 5.13
CA ASN A 218 1.24 -60.00 6.09
C ASN A 218 1.56 -59.55 7.53
N LYS A 219 0.90 -58.49 7.97
CA LYS A 219 1.16 -57.83 9.25
C LYS A 219 0.54 -58.59 10.42
N ALA A 220 1.18 -58.55 11.56
CA ALA A 220 0.55 -58.90 12.83
C ALA A 220 -0.36 -57.77 13.31
N THR A 221 -1.33 -58.10 14.15
CA THR A 221 -2.32 -57.12 14.65
C THR A 221 -2.44 -57.24 16.18
N VAL A 222 -2.43 -56.07 16.85
CA VAL A 222 -2.74 -55.97 18.27
C VAL A 222 -3.93 -55.03 18.44
N ILE A 223 -4.99 -55.53 19.06
CA ILE A 223 -6.22 -54.78 19.31
C ILE A 223 -6.29 -54.47 20.80
N ILE A 224 -6.39 -53.17 21.14
CA ILE A 224 -6.35 -52.67 22.50
C ILE A 224 -7.74 -52.16 22.86
N GLU A 225 -8.50 -52.94 23.62
CA GLU A 225 -9.77 -52.55 24.23
C GLU A 225 -9.62 -52.20 25.73
N GLY A 226 -8.56 -52.74 26.37
CA GLY A 226 -8.11 -52.44 27.74
C GLY A 226 -6.95 -51.48 27.79
N THR A 227 -6.03 -51.67 28.73
CA THR A 227 -4.87 -50.75 28.92
C THR A 227 -3.55 -51.48 28.60
N TRP A 228 -2.78 -50.92 27.67
CA TRP A 228 -1.38 -51.29 27.52
C TRP A 228 -0.52 -50.28 28.32
N ASP A 229 0.08 -50.79 29.42
CA ASP A 229 1.00 -50.08 30.32
C ASP A 229 2.34 -50.83 30.40
N PRO A 230 3.22 -50.70 29.40
CA PRO A 230 4.46 -51.49 29.29
C PRO A 230 5.48 -51.19 30.37
N GLN A 231 5.40 -50.07 31.08
CA GLN A 231 6.39 -49.61 32.04
C GLN A 231 7.81 -49.64 31.47
N GLU A 232 8.80 -50.18 32.18
CA GLU A 232 10.17 -50.30 31.71
C GLU A 232 10.36 -51.32 30.56
N LYS A 233 9.33 -52.06 30.17
CA LYS A 233 9.35 -53.08 29.10
C LYS A 233 8.98 -52.52 27.73
N LEU A 234 8.74 -51.17 27.64
CA LEU A 234 8.49 -50.56 26.32
C LEU A 234 9.72 -50.71 25.44
N GLN A 235 9.53 -51.29 24.28
CA GLN A 235 10.57 -51.53 23.28
C GLN A 235 10.07 -51.07 21.91
N GLN A 236 11.00 -51.01 20.95
CA GLN A 236 10.67 -50.76 19.55
C GLN A 236 9.72 -51.82 19.03
N VAL A 237 8.61 -51.40 18.41
CA VAL A 237 7.72 -52.29 17.66
C VAL A 237 8.31 -52.51 16.27
N GLU A 238 8.60 -53.74 15.96
CA GLU A 238 9.21 -54.12 14.70
C GLU A 238 8.30 -53.86 13.48
N ASN A 239 8.89 -53.92 12.30
CA ASN A 239 8.23 -53.66 11.03
C ASN A 239 7.02 -54.60 10.82
N GLY A 240 5.89 -54.03 10.45
CA GLY A 240 4.70 -54.81 10.05
C GLY A 240 3.69 -55.12 11.16
N VAL A 241 3.62 -54.34 12.21
CA VAL A 241 2.58 -54.48 13.25
C VAL A 241 1.51 -53.39 13.12
N ASN A 242 0.25 -53.80 13.08
CA ASN A 242 -0.90 -52.90 13.19
C ASN A 242 -1.34 -52.81 14.65
N ILE A 243 -1.36 -51.63 15.22
CA ILE A 243 -1.89 -51.36 16.56
C ILE A 243 -3.20 -50.58 16.41
N TYR A 244 -4.27 -51.13 16.94
CA TYR A 244 -5.59 -50.52 16.95
C TYR A 244 -6.03 -50.25 18.40
N VAL A 245 -6.20 -49.00 18.73
CA VAL A 245 -6.71 -48.57 20.05
C VAL A 245 -8.19 -48.27 19.89
N MET A 246 -9.00 -49.09 20.49
CA MET A 246 -10.46 -49.11 20.35
C MET A 246 -11.13 -48.15 21.35
N ASN A 247 -12.44 -48.00 21.27
CA ASN A 247 -13.22 -47.26 22.25
C ASN A 247 -13.01 -47.87 23.66
N SER A 248 -12.55 -47.23 24.63
CA SER A 248 -12.06 -47.69 25.93
C SER A 248 -10.59 -48.17 25.98
N GLY A 249 -9.97 -48.40 24.84
CA GLY A 249 -8.55 -48.77 24.77
C GLY A 249 -7.65 -47.64 25.18
N LYS A 250 -6.59 -47.96 25.92
CA LYS A 250 -5.60 -46.97 26.38
C LYS A 250 -4.17 -47.50 26.22
N ILE A 251 -3.29 -46.63 25.75
CA ILE A 251 -1.83 -46.79 25.79
C ILE A 251 -1.25 -45.79 26.74
N ILE A 252 -0.41 -46.22 27.68
CA ILE A 252 0.37 -45.37 28.57
C ILE A 252 1.83 -45.48 28.12
N ILE A 253 2.42 -44.35 27.72
CA ILE A 253 3.84 -44.29 27.36
C ILE A 253 4.61 -43.74 28.57
N PRO A 254 5.52 -44.55 29.13
CA PRO A 254 6.21 -44.18 30.36
C PRO A 254 7.13 -42.98 30.20
N GLN A 255 7.47 -42.37 31.32
CA GLN A 255 8.37 -41.20 31.38
C GLN A 255 9.66 -41.47 30.64
N GLU A 256 10.11 -40.45 29.84
CA GLU A 256 11.36 -40.47 29.05
C GLU A 256 11.47 -41.68 28.08
N LYS A 257 10.37 -42.35 27.79
CA LYS A 257 10.34 -43.47 26.83
C LYS A 257 9.71 -43.05 25.50
N ALA A 258 10.04 -43.81 24.47
CA ALA A 258 9.46 -43.69 23.13
C ALA A 258 8.72 -44.95 22.74
N LEU A 259 7.45 -44.86 22.37
CA LEU A 259 6.80 -45.89 21.57
C LEU A 259 7.32 -45.74 20.13
N THR A 260 8.28 -46.57 19.77
CA THR A 260 8.91 -46.57 18.46
C THR A 260 8.19 -47.52 17.52
N LEU A 261 7.64 -47.00 16.44
CA LEU A 261 6.93 -47.75 15.41
C LEU A 261 7.78 -47.82 14.14
N ASN A 262 8.37 -48.98 13.86
CA ASN A 262 9.34 -49.14 12.79
C ASN A 262 8.70 -49.57 11.46
N GLY A 263 9.25 -49.13 10.37
CA GLY A 263 8.89 -49.55 9.01
C GLY A 263 7.41 -49.31 8.65
N ASN A 264 6.71 -50.41 8.32
CA ASN A 264 5.31 -50.37 7.93
C ASN A 264 4.33 -50.58 9.09
N SER A 265 4.79 -50.46 10.34
CA SER A 265 3.89 -50.52 11.50
C SER A 265 2.99 -49.30 11.52
N ILE A 266 1.72 -49.47 11.86
CA ILE A 266 0.73 -48.40 11.94
C ILE A 266 0.10 -48.34 13.33
N LEU A 267 -0.33 -47.12 13.69
CA LEU A 267 -1.08 -46.85 14.90
C LEU A 267 -2.40 -46.18 14.53
N ASN A 268 -3.50 -46.81 14.80
CA ASN A 268 -4.84 -46.28 14.60
C ASN A 268 -5.57 -46.17 15.93
N VAL A 269 -5.94 -44.96 16.29
CA VAL A 269 -6.73 -44.67 17.49
C VAL A 269 -8.15 -44.34 17.07
N TYR A 270 -9.09 -45.19 17.38
CA TYR A 270 -10.50 -44.99 17.09
C TYR A 270 -11.17 -44.08 18.12
N LYS A 271 -12.40 -43.69 17.87
CA LYS A 271 -13.15 -42.79 18.71
C LYS A 271 -13.24 -43.35 20.16
N GLY A 272 -12.89 -42.57 21.15
CA GLY A 272 -12.84 -42.97 22.56
C GLY A 272 -11.53 -43.66 22.98
N GLY A 273 -10.68 -44.09 22.03
CA GLY A 273 -9.35 -44.60 22.32
C GLY A 273 -8.42 -43.47 22.81
N VAL A 274 -7.47 -43.82 23.67
CA VAL A 274 -6.61 -42.85 24.35
C VAL A 274 -5.15 -43.26 24.29
N ILE A 275 -4.26 -42.31 23.98
CA ILE A 275 -2.83 -42.42 24.22
C ILE A 275 -2.42 -41.32 25.18
N GLU A 276 -1.81 -41.70 26.28
CA GLU A 276 -1.24 -40.82 27.28
C GLU A 276 0.26 -41.06 27.40
N GLY A 277 1.05 -40.00 27.23
CA GLY A 277 2.46 -40.01 27.56
C GLY A 277 2.71 -39.36 28.93
N GLU A 278 3.54 -40.00 29.75
CA GLU A 278 4.11 -39.36 30.93
C GLU A 278 5.17 -38.29 30.48
N LYS A 279 5.77 -37.64 31.43
CA LYS A 279 6.75 -36.57 31.15
C LYS A 279 7.86 -37.05 30.20
N ASP A 280 8.16 -36.26 29.18
CA ASP A 280 9.18 -36.52 28.12
C ASP A 280 8.92 -37.80 27.29
N ALA A 281 7.71 -38.34 27.33
CA ALA A 281 7.29 -39.47 26.52
C ALA A 281 7.11 -39.08 25.04
N SER A 282 7.35 -40.03 24.13
CA SER A 282 7.23 -39.77 22.70
C SER A 282 6.63 -40.91 21.86
N LEU A 283 6.00 -40.53 20.76
CA LEU A 283 5.75 -41.39 19.61
C LEU A 283 6.84 -41.16 18.58
N TYR A 284 7.54 -42.23 18.15
CA TYR A 284 8.64 -42.13 17.23
C TYR A 284 8.53 -43.07 16.03
N TYR A 285 8.66 -42.45 14.84
CA TYR A 285 8.60 -43.18 13.56
C TYR A 285 9.96 -42.97 12.82
N PRO A 286 10.96 -43.83 13.05
CA PRO A 286 12.30 -43.73 12.47
C PRO A 286 12.32 -44.00 10.94
N SER A 287 11.38 -44.78 10.45
CA SER A 287 11.20 -45.03 9.02
C SER A 287 9.71 -44.94 8.70
N SER A 288 9.36 -44.45 7.52
CA SER A 288 7.97 -44.34 7.11
C SER A 288 7.61 -45.40 6.08
N GLY A 289 6.55 -46.14 6.37
CA GLY A 289 5.76 -46.82 5.34
C GLY A 289 4.88 -45.83 4.59
N LYS A 290 4.25 -46.24 3.52
CA LYS A 290 3.27 -45.46 2.75
C LYS A 290 1.90 -45.34 3.45
N GLU A 291 1.75 -45.94 4.62
CA GLU A 291 0.47 -46.04 5.31
C GLU A 291 0.34 -44.90 6.33
N TYR A 292 -0.87 -44.43 6.49
CA TYR A 292 -1.18 -43.36 7.43
C TYR A 292 -1.33 -43.87 8.84
N ASN A 293 -0.79 -43.12 9.81
CA ASN A 293 -1.21 -43.22 11.18
C ASN A 293 -2.48 -42.40 11.39
N TYR A 294 -3.41 -42.90 12.16
CA TYR A 294 -4.74 -42.32 12.27
C TYR A 294 -5.16 -42.10 13.71
N ASN A 295 -5.71 -40.92 14.00
CA ASN A 295 -6.31 -40.61 15.28
C ASN A 295 -7.73 -40.03 15.13
N ALA A 296 -8.71 -40.76 15.66
CA ALA A 296 -10.09 -40.28 15.91
C ALA A 296 -10.42 -40.18 17.41
N GLY A 297 -9.49 -40.62 18.26
CA GLY A 297 -9.59 -40.54 19.73
C GLY A 297 -8.86 -39.36 20.32
N THR A 298 -8.11 -39.59 21.40
CA THR A 298 -7.32 -38.54 22.07
C THR A 298 -5.87 -38.99 22.24
N ILE A 299 -4.94 -38.16 21.81
CA ILE A 299 -3.50 -38.33 22.01
C ILE A 299 -3.00 -37.13 22.84
N THR A 300 -2.39 -37.41 23.99
CA THR A 300 -1.72 -36.41 24.83
C THR A 300 -0.31 -36.90 25.13
N ILE A 301 0.71 -36.18 24.58
CA ILE A 301 2.09 -36.65 24.68
C ILE A 301 3.08 -35.45 24.45
N ASP A 302 4.27 -35.54 25.03
CA ASP A 302 5.23 -34.45 24.91
C ASP A 302 5.87 -34.35 23.52
N LYS A 303 6.01 -35.51 22.78
CA LYS A 303 6.65 -35.45 21.46
C LYS A 303 6.04 -36.44 20.48
N ILE A 304 5.84 -36.00 19.24
CA ILE A 304 5.68 -36.90 18.07
C ILE A 304 6.86 -36.59 17.13
N GLN A 305 7.62 -37.62 16.79
CA GLN A 305 8.75 -37.52 15.85
C GLN A 305 8.58 -38.45 14.66
N ILE A 306 8.71 -37.90 13.45
CA ILE A 306 8.69 -38.63 12.19
C ILE A 306 9.96 -38.31 11.40
N ASP A 307 10.84 -39.29 11.20
CA ASP A 307 12.08 -39.16 10.45
C ASP A 307 11.92 -39.67 9.00
N GLY A 308 10.89 -40.44 8.72
CA GLY A 308 10.64 -41.00 7.40
C GLY A 308 10.12 -39.99 6.38
N SER A 309 10.57 -40.12 5.12
CA SER A 309 10.28 -39.17 4.04
C SER A 309 8.83 -39.17 3.53
N GLN A 310 8.01 -40.17 3.91
CA GLN A 310 6.62 -40.35 3.45
C GLN A 310 5.64 -40.54 4.62
N GLY A 311 6.06 -40.22 5.84
CA GLY A 311 5.23 -40.40 7.03
C GLY A 311 4.06 -39.43 7.03
N VAL A 312 2.84 -39.94 7.15
CA VAL A 312 1.62 -39.15 7.28
C VAL A 312 0.93 -39.50 8.58
N PHE A 313 0.61 -38.47 9.35
CA PHE A 313 -0.28 -38.62 10.50
C PHE A 313 -1.60 -37.89 10.19
N TYR A 314 -2.71 -38.60 10.27
CA TYR A 314 -4.05 -38.07 10.04
C TYR A 314 -4.79 -37.96 11.37
N ASN A 315 -5.22 -36.77 11.72
CA ASN A 315 -5.96 -36.46 12.94
C ASN A 315 -7.38 -35.97 12.60
N CYS A 316 -8.40 -36.73 13.05
CA CYS A 316 -9.79 -36.23 13.12
C CYS A 316 -10.35 -36.28 14.55
N GLY A 317 -9.52 -36.58 15.55
CA GLY A 317 -9.81 -36.54 16.97
C GLY A 317 -9.15 -35.32 17.65
N THR A 318 -8.63 -35.55 18.86
CA THR A 318 -7.90 -34.53 19.62
C THR A 318 -6.45 -34.89 19.81
N MET A 319 -5.55 -33.97 19.53
CA MET A 319 -4.12 -34.11 19.77
C MET A 319 -3.62 -32.93 20.65
N ASN A 320 -2.98 -33.28 21.78
CA ASN A 320 -2.30 -32.32 22.66
C ASN A 320 -0.82 -32.73 22.74
N ILE A 321 0.05 -31.99 22.05
CA ILE A 321 1.41 -32.38 21.80
C ILE A 321 2.36 -31.29 22.30
N GLY A 322 3.42 -31.67 23.02
CA GLY A 322 4.47 -30.73 23.38
C GLY A 322 5.24 -30.29 22.12
N LYS A 323 5.81 -31.24 21.36
CA LYS A 323 6.59 -30.94 20.17
C LYS A 323 6.29 -31.87 18.99
N LEU A 324 6.03 -31.27 17.84
CA LEU A 324 5.92 -31.97 16.55
C LEU A 324 7.27 -31.84 15.80
N THR A 325 7.96 -32.95 15.62
CA THR A 325 9.28 -33.00 14.96
C THR A 325 9.22 -33.87 13.73
N PHE A 326 9.21 -33.28 12.57
CA PHE A 326 9.24 -33.98 11.29
C PHE A 326 10.54 -33.60 10.59
N ASN A 327 11.44 -34.56 10.47
CA ASN A 327 12.79 -34.31 9.98
C ASN A 327 12.93 -34.37 8.47
N ASN A 328 11.83 -34.65 7.76
CA ASN A 328 11.82 -34.77 6.32
C ASN A 328 10.69 -33.98 5.70
N SER A 329 10.97 -33.23 4.64
CA SER A 329 10.00 -32.35 3.95
C SER A 329 8.81 -33.08 3.29
N GLY A 330 8.88 -34.41 3.15
CA GLY A 330 7.76 -35.22 2.66
C GLY A 330 6.80 -35.67 3.76
N ALA A 331 7.15 -35.50 5.03
CA ALA A 331 6.30 -35.87 6.15
C ALA A 331 5.22 -34.80 6.41
N ARG A 332 3.99 -35.25 6.65
CA ARG A 332 2.82 -34.38 6.79
C ARG A 332 2.00 -34.72 8.02
N LEU A 333 1.45 -33.70 8.67
CA LEU A 333 0.33 -33.81 9.60
C LEU A 333 -0.93 -33.27 8.94
N ILE A 334 -1.92 -34.09 8.75
CA ILE A 334 -3.23 -33.70 8.23
C ILE A 334 -4.19 -33.61 9.42
N ASN A 335 -4.64 -32.42 9.71
CA ASN A 335 -5.52 -32.15 10.85
C ASN A 335 -6.95 -31.81 10.36
N GLN A 336 -7.87 -32.73 10.60
CA GLN A 336 -9.32 -32.52 10.42
C GLN A 336 -10.08 -32.53 11.76
N GLY A 337 -9.35 -32.55 12.87
CA GLY A 337 -9.84 -32.47 14.22
C GLY A 337 -9.31 -31.29 15.00
N LYS A 338 -9.01 -31.53 16.27
CA LYS A 338 -8.44 -30.51 17.17
C LYS A 338 -6.98 -30.81 17.47
N LEU A 339 -6.10 -29.87 17.12
CA LEU A 339 -4.67 -29.92 17.38
C LEU A 339 -4.26 -28.81 18.34
N THR A 340 -3.54 -29.18 19.42
CA THR A 340 -2.81 -28.22 20.26
C THR A 340 -1.36 -28.67 20.34
N ALA A 341 -0.40 -27.77 20.08
CA ALA A 341 1.01 -28.05 20.18
C ALA A 341 1.80 -26.85 20.75
N ASN A 342 2.93 -27.14 21.42
CA ASN A 342 3.80 -26.05 21.86
C ASN A 342 4.75 -25.62 20.74
N GLU A 343 5.26 -26.58 19.95
CA GLU A 343 6.26 -26.29 18.93
C GLU A 343 6.11 -27.20 17.70
N THR A 344 6.35 -26.64 16.50
CA THR A 344 6.49 -27.41 15.26
C THR A 344 7.92 -27.33 14.72
N SER A 345 8.38 -28.38 14.04
CA SER A 345 9.66 -28.35 13.34
C SER A 345 9.57 -27.70 11.98
N GLU A 346 10.69 -27.20 11.48
CA GLU A 346 10.80 -26.43 10.25
C GLU A 346 10.47 -27.21 8.97
N ASN A 347 10.73 -28.51 8.94
CA ASN A 347 10.63 -29.34 7.73
C ASN A 347 9.24 -29.96 7.52
N MET A 348 8.34 -29.86 8.50
CA MET A 348 7.00 -30.44 8.35
C MET A 348 6.06 -29.58 7.52
N THR A 349 5.04 -30.21 6.99
CA THR A 349 3.86 -29.54 6.46
C THR A 349 2.65 -29.84 7.37
N LEU A 350 2.03 -28.77 7.90
CA LEU A 350 0.71 -28.86 8.53
C LEU A 350 -0.35 -28.61 7.47
N GLU A 351 -1.15 -29.63 7.18
CA GLU A 351 -2.38 -29.51 6.38
C GLU A 351 -3.56 -29.38 7.34
N ASN A 352 -4.03 -28.16 7.58
CA ASN A 352 -5.07 -27.91 8.58
C ASN A 352 -6.44 -27.70 7.93
N GLY A 353 -7.37 -28.60 8.19
CA GLY A 353 -8.77 -28.53 7.74
C GLY A 353 -9.75 -28.24 8.87
N CYS A 354 -9.30 -28.08 10.12
CA CYS A 354 -10.15 -27.72 11.24
C CYS A 354 -9.42 -26.80 12.22
N TYR A 355 -9.44 -27.08 13.51
CA TYR A 355 -8.86 -26.21 14.54
C TYR A 355 -7.43 -26.62 14.88
N ALA A 356 -6.51 -25.68 14.85
CA ALA A 356 -5.17 -25.84 15.37
C ALA A 356 -4.74 -24.66 16.24
N LYS A 357 -4.02 -24.95 17.33
CA LYS A 357 -3.37 -23.94 18.19
C LYS A 357 -1.93 -24.36 18.43
N VAL A 358 -0.97 -23.50 18.14
CA VAL A 358 0.46 -23.76 18.29
C VAL A 358 1.14 -22.55 18.94
N GLU A 359 1.94 -22.78 19.99
CA GLU A 359 2.65 -21.66 20.63
C GLU A 359 3.77 -21.13 19.72
N SER A 360 4.67 -22.00 19.19
CA SER A 360 5.72 -21.61 18.26
C SER A 360 5.59 -22.40 16.95
N PHE A 361 5.20 -21.70 15.88
CA PHE A 361 4.93 -22.32 14.58
C PHE A 361 6.05 -22.02 13.58
N ASN A 362 6.73 -23.08 13.12
CA ASN A 362 7.90 -23.00 12.24
C ASN A 362 7.74 -23.76 10.91
N ALA A 363 6.55 -24.34 10.66
CA ALA A 363 6.30 -25.27 9.58
C ALA A 363 5.77 -24.64 8.28
N HIS A 364 5.70 -25.41 7.21
CA HIS A 364 4.85 -25.10 6.06
C HIS A 364 3.38 -25.28 6.45
N LEU A 365 2.51 -24.42 5.93
CA LEU A 365 1.08 -24.46 6.18
C LEU A 365 0.28 -24.61 4.87
N LYS A 366 -0.64 -25.57 4.87
CA LYS A 366 -1.74 -25.61 3.92
C LYS A 366 -3.04 -25.56 4.71
N GLN A 367 -3.82 -24.50 4.54
CA GLN A 367 -5.03 -24.21 5.30
C GLN A 367 -6.25 -24.45 4.41
N GLY A 368 -7.16 -25.30 4.85
CA GLY A 368 -8.43 -25.59 4.17
C GLY A 368 -9.48 -24.51 4.35
N ASN A 369 -10.66 -24.69 3.76
CA ASN A 369 -11.76 -23.75 3.91
C ASN A 369 -12.31 -23.73 5.35
N SER A 370 -12.69 -22.57 5.85
CA SER A 370 -13.40 -22.38 7.11
C SER A 370 -12.74 -23.06 8.31
N CYS A 371 -11.43 -22.89 8.44
CA CYS A 371 -10.64 -23.41 9.55
C CYS A 371 -9.67 -22.35 10.11
N ALA A 372 -9.14 -22.60 11.30
CA ALA A 372 -8.26 -21.64 11.95
C ALA A 372 -6.99 -22.30 12.49
N LEU A 373 -5.88 -21.56 12.36
CA LEU A 373 -4.63 -21.79 13.07
C LEU A 373 -4.34 -20.58 13.96
N TYR A 374 -4.30 -20.81 15.26
CA TYR A 374 -3.88 -19.84 16.25
C TYR A 374 -2.41 -20.08 16.61
N VAL A 375 -1.60 -19.07 16.52
CA VAL A 375 -0.16 -19.09 16.78
C VAL A 375 0.18 -17.97 17.77
N ARG A 376 1.04 -18.24 18.73
CA ARG A 376 1.59 -17.14 19.54
C ARG A 376 2.77 -16.49 18.81
N ASP A 377 3.81 -17.27 18.51
CA ASP A 377 4.99 -16.81 17.79
C ASP A 377 5.10 -17.52 16.43
N TYR A 378 5.02 -16.78 15.33
CA TYR A 378 5.30 -17.29 13.99
C TYR A 378 6.76 -17.04 13.66
N ASN A 379 7.58 -18.08 13.83
CA ASN A 379 9.01 -17.98 13.62
C ASN A 379 9.50 -19.12 12.73
N PRO A 380 9.56 -18.95 11.41
CA PRO A 380 9.97 -20.00 10.48
C PRO A 380 11.45 -20.41 10.61
N GLY A 381 12.16 -19.83 11.59
CA GLY A 381 13.55 -20.15 11.88
C GLY A 381 14.51 -19.52 10.89
N LYS A 382 15.80 -19.94 11.00
CA LYS A 382 16.89 -19.39 10.18
C LYS A 382 16.89 -19.83 8.72
N HIS A 383 15.94 -20.64 8.30
CA HIS A 383 15.87 -21.19 6.96
C HIS A 383 14.77 -20.50 6.14
N TRP A 384 15.15 -19.94 5.02
CA TRP A 384 14.29 -19.25 4.06
C TRP A 384 13.31 -20.22 3.38
N GLY A 385 12.15 -19.72 2.98
CA GLY A 385 11.28 -20.41 2.04
C GLY A 385 10.08 -21.15 2.62
N ARG A 386 9.49 -20.69 3.75
CA ARG A 386 8.23 -21.25 4.23
C ARG A 386 7.07 -20.83 3.34
N THR A 387 6.20 -21.75 3.07
CA THR A 387 4.97 -21.50 2.30
C THR A 387 3.76 -21.58 3.21
N VAL A 388 2.85 -20.64 3.05
CA VAL A 388 1.55 -20.58 3.69
C VAL A 388 0.50 -20.47 2.58
N ASN A 389 -0.28 -21.53 2.38
CA ASN A 389 -1.35 -21.55 1.40
C ASN A 389 -2.69 -21.51 2.13
N MET A 390 -3.51 -20.50 1.82
CA MET A 390 -4.74 -20.20 2.54
C MET A 390 -5.95 -20.34 1.62
N ALA A 391 -6.91 -21.16 2.02
CA ALA A 391 -8.22 -21.21 1.35
C ALA A 391 -9.16 -20.11 1.89
N LYS A 392 -10.27 -19.89 1.19
CA LYS A 392 -11.27 -18.89 1.61
C LYS A 392 -11.83 -19.17 3.01
N ASN A 393 -12.19 -18.10 3.70
CA ASN A 393 -12.76 -18.15 5.06
C ASN A 393 -11.87 -18.88 6.08
N SER A 394 -10.58 -19.09 5.77
CA SER A 394 -9.61 -19.60 6.72
C SER A 394 -8.88 -18.46 7.44
N MET A 395 -8.39 -18.74 8.65
CA MET A 395 -7.69 -17.77 9.46
C MET A 395 -6.33 -18.27 9.92
N LEU A 396 -5.32 -17.43 9.83
CA LEU A 396 -4.05 -17.53 10.57
C LEU A 396 -3.97 -16.36 11.53
N ILE A 397 -3.95 -16.64 12.83
CA ILE A 397 -3.88 -15.61 13.86
C ILE A 397 -2.54 -15.75 14.60
N VAL A 398 -1.69 -14.72 14.51
CA VAL A 398 -0.43 -14.59 15.22
C VAL A 398 -0.63 -13.55 16.31
N SER A 399 -0.68 -14.00 17.56
CA SER A 399 -1.06 -13.17 18.69
C SER A 399 0.13 -12.46 19.38
N LYS A 400 1.33 -12.58 18.83
CA LYS A 400 2.53 -11.88 19.26
C LYS A 400 3.40 -11.59 18.03
N ASP A 401 4.53 -12.24 17.86
CA ASP A 401 5.57 -11.90 16.90
C ASP A 401 5.46 -12.73 15.62
N ALA A 402 5.64 -12.09 14.44
CA ALA A 402 5.74 -12.76 13.15
C ALA A 402 7.05 -12.41 12.45
N GLU A 403 7.92 -13.41 12.26
CA GLU A 403 9.11 -13.31 11.42
C GLU A 403 8.77 -13.86 10.01
N LEU A 404 8.63 -12.99 9.02
CA LEU A 404 8.17 -13.35 7.68
C LEU A 404 9.30 -13.46 6.65
N THR A 405 10.55 -13.38 7.07
CA THR A 405 11.73 -13.43 6.19
C THR A 405 11.73 -14.67 5.29
N GLY A 406 11.74 -14.46 3.96
CA GLY A 406 11.74 -15.50 2.94
C GLY A 406 10.42 -16.27 2.80
N CYS A 407 9.39 -15.93 3.54
CA CYS A 407 8.09 -16.58 3.46
C CYS A 407 7.32 -16.22 2.19
N THR A 408 6.50 -17.14 1.71
CA THR A 408 5.56 -16.91 0.62
C THR A 408 4.16 -17.29 1.08
N PHE A 409 3.28 -16.29 1.16
CA PHE A 409 1.87 -16.47 1.48
C PHE A 409 1.04 -16.43 0.21
N THR A 410 0.14 -17.37 0.05
CA THR A 410 -0.70 -17.50 -1.14
C THR A 410 -2.15 -17.74 -0.75
N GLY A 411 -3.00 -16.78 -1.07
CA GLY A 411 -4.46 -16.92 -1.02
C GLY A 411 -4.99 -17.54 -2.30
N LEU A 412 -6.07 -18.28 -2.21
CA LEU A 412 -6.78 -18.81 -3.38
C LEU A 412 -7.67 -17.74 -4.02
N THR A 413 -8.07 -17.98 -5.26
CA THR A 413 -8.75 -16.98 -6.10
C THR A 413 -10.28 -17.03 -6.03
N ASP A 414 -10.86 -17.83 -5.13
CA ASP A 414 -12.31 -18.03 -5.01
C ASP A 414 -12.94 -17.38 -3.76
N GLY A 415 -12.13 -16.65 -3.00
CA GLY A 415 -12.53 -15.92 -1.80
C GLY A 415 -11.37 -15.60 -0.89
N TYR A 416 -11.58 -14.66 0.01
CA TYR A 416 -10.51 -14.14 0.86
C TYR A 416 -10.25 -15.05 2.08
N ALA A 417 -8.96 -15.21 2.37
CA ALA A 417 -8.46 -15.67 3.65
C ALA A 417 -8.13 -14.46 4.55
N LEU A 418 -8.08 -14.69 5.86
CA LEU A 418 -7.74 -13.67 6.85
C LEU A 418 -6.46 -14.04 7.59
N ILE A 419 -5.50 -13.13 7.63
CA ILE A 419 -4.31 -13.23 8.45
C ILE A 419 -4.30 -12.08 9.43
N LYS A 420 -4.22 -12.39 10.72
CA LYS A 420 -4.08 -11.39 11.79
C LYS A 420 -2.69 -11.52 12.39
N ILE A 421 -1.96 -10.42 12.48
CA ILE A 421 -0.61 -10.38 13.06
C ILE A 421 -0.56 -9.18 14.01
N ASP A 422 -0.19 -9.45 15.26
CA ASP A 422 -0.04 -8.39 16.26
C ASP A 422 1.20 -7.56 15.97
N GLU A 423 2.36 -8.20 15.82
CA GLU A 423 3.63 -7.54 15.51
C GLU A 423 4.40 -8.27 14.40
N VAL A 424 4.90 -7.53 13.40
CA VAL A 424 5.77 -8.05 12.35
C VAL A 424 7.21 -7.66 12.63
N GLU A 425 8.08 -8.64 12.93
CA GLU A 425 9.48 -8.40 13.25
C GLU A 425 10.41 -8.28 12.04
N SER A 426 10.15 -9.04 10.98
CA SER A 426 11.00 -9.03 9.79
C SER A 426 10.28 -9.47 8.52
N LEU A 427 10.72 -8.97 7.36
CA LEU A 427 10.07 -9.17 6.05
C LEU A 427 11.01 -9.41 4.88
N ASN A 428 12.30 -9.56 5.09
CA ASN A 428 13.23 -9.66 3.97
C ASN A 428 12.88 -10.83 3.02
N GLY A 429 12.56 -10.51 1.77
CA GLY A 429 12.18 -11.51 0.77
C GLY A 429 10.77 -12.10 0.93
N PHE A 430 9.92 -11.50 1.76
CA PHE A 430 8.50 -11.89 1.89
C PHE A 430 7.76 -11.70 0.57
N LYS A 431 6.85 -12.61 0.27
CA LYS A 431 5.96 -12.54 -0.91
C LYS A 431 4.52 -12.84 -0.49
N SER A 432 3.59 -12.08 -1.03
CA SER A 432 2.16 -12.32 -0.88
C SER A 432 1.50 -12.40 -2.26
N ASN A 433 0.65 -13.40 -2.45
CA ASN A 433 -0.08 -13.63 -3.69
C ASN A 433 -1.55 -13.96 -3.40
N GLY A 434 -2.45 -13.65 -4.34
CA GLY A 434 -3.85 -14.04 -4.25
C GLY A 434 -4.66 -13.25 -3.22
N ASP A 435 -5.76 -13.84 -2.78
CA ASP A 435 -6.83 -13.15 -2.04
C ASP A 435 -6.64 -13.32 -0.53
N ILE A 436 -5.84 -12.44 0.08
CA ILE A 436 -5.59 -12.42 1.52
C ILE A 436 -5.87 -11.02 2.07
N TYR A 437 -6.68 -10.92 3.12
CA TYR A 437 -6.75 -9.72 3.94
C TYR A 437 -5.87 -9.85 5.18
N TYR A 438 -5.13 -8.78 5.47
CA TYR A 438 -4.22 -8.69 6.60
C TYR A 438 -4.75 -7.68 7.61
N GLU A 439 -4.93 -8.11 8.86
CA GLU A 439 -5.06 -7.22 10.01
C GLU A 439 -3.71 -7.17 10.72
N ILE A 440 -3.09 -5.98 10.76
CA ILE A 440 -1.77 -5.79 11.38
C ILE A 440 -1.92 -4.85 12.57
N GLY A 441 -1.50 -5.30 13.77
CA GLY A 441 -1.72 -4.59 15.03
C GLY A 441 -0.94 -3.29 15.13
N GLU A 442 0.33 -3.29 14.77
CA GLU A 442 1.20 -2.12 14.87
C GLU A 442 1.28 -1.28 13.57
N ILE A 443 0.18 -1.14 12.84
CA ILE A 443 0.15 -0.27 11.64
C ILE A 443 0.48 1.19 11.99
N ASP A 444 0.16 1.65 13.18
CA ASP A 444 0.16 3.08 13.53
C ASP A 444 1.50 3.61 14.05
N GLU A 445 2.38 2.80 14.64
CA GLU A 445 3.53 3.33 15.38
C GLU A 445 4.91 3.15 14.72
N ASN A 446 5.27 1.98 14.23
CA ASN A 446 6.64 1.71 13.77
C ASN A 446 6.75 1.37 12.28
N ILE A 447 5.67 1.03 11.67
CA ILE A 447 5.59 0.46 10.34
C ILE A 447 5.99 1.44 9.23
N SER A 448 5.76 2.73 9.40
CA SER A 448 6.05 3.73 8.35
C SER A 448 7.49 4.20 8.31
N THR A 449 8.20 4.11 9.41
CA THR A 449 9.60 4.53 9.50
C THR A 449 10.59 3.38 9.28
N ALA A 450 10.11 2.14 9.37
CA ALA A 450 10.92 0.96 9.12
C ALA A 450 11.03 0.71 7.61
N PRO A 451 12.26 0.61 7.05
CA PRO A 451 12.46 0.30 5.63
C PRO A 451 11.75 -0.97 5.15
N TRP A 452 11.45 -1.90 6.06
CA TRP A 452 10.78 -3.17 5.75
C TRP A 452 9.28 -3.05 5.50
N MET A 453 8.60 -1.96 5.92
CA MET A 453 7.20 -1.78 5.55
C MET A 453 6.98 -1.48 4.07
N ASN A 454 7.89 -0.76 3.47
CA ASN A 454 7.87 -0.64 2.01
C ASN A 454 7.95 -2.04 1.37
N ALA A 455 8.75 -2.95 1.95
CA ALA A 455 8.85 -4.33 1.49
C ALA A 455 7.52 -5.12 1.66
N PHE A 456 6.75 -4.86 2.72
CA PHE A 456 5.43 -5.49 2.90
C PHE A 456 4.43 -4.98 1.86
N PHE A 457 4.35 -3.66 1.64
CA PHE A 457 3.51 -3.09 0.60
C PHE A 457 3.97 -3.53 -0.80
N ASP A 458 5.27 -3.58 -1.07
CA ASP A 458 5.79 -4.11 -2.34
C ASP A 458 5.43 -5.59 -2.55
N ALA A 459 5.43 -6.39 -1.50
CA ALA A 459 4.98 -7.79 -1.57
C ALA A 459 3.48 -7.92 -1.90
N LEU A 460 2.65 -6.97 -1.43
CA LEU A 460 1.21 -6.93 -1.70
C LEU A 460 0.85 -6.29 -3.06
N LYS A 461 1.76 -5.54 -3.66
CA LYS A 461 1.55 -4.72 -4.86
C LYS A 461 0.95 -5.47 -6.05
N ASN A 462 1.26 -6.77 -6.19
CA ASN A 462 0.77 -7.64 -7.27
C ASN A 462 -0.28 -8.66 -6.79
N SER A 463 -0.75 -8.55 -5.55
CA SER A 463 -1.78 -9.42 -5.00
C SER A 463 -3.14 -8.70 -4.98
N GLU A 464 -4.22 -9.46 -4.86
CA GLU A 464 -5.54 -8.90 -4.57
C GLU A 464 -5.72 -8.60 -3.06
N GLY A 465 -4.66 -8.81 -2.27
CA GLY A 465 -4.64 -8.58 -0.84
C GLY A 465 -4.81 -7.12 -0.44
N ALA A 466 -5.29 -6.90 0.78
CA ALA A 466 -5.44 -5.58 1.38
C ALA A 466 -5.08 -5.63 2.87
N ILE A 467 -4.72 -4.47 3.42
CA ILE A 467 -4.39 -4.30 4.83
C ILE A 467 -5.50 -3.51 5.51
N SER A 468 -5.79 -3.87 6.76
CA SER A 468 -6.67 -3.13 7.66
C SER A 468 -6.07 -3.06 9.05
N LYS A 469 -6.64 -2.18 9.89
CA LYS A 469 -6.41 -2.22 11.33
C LYS A 469 -7.12 -3.43 11.95
N PRO A 470 -6.71 -3.85 13.15
CA PRO A 470 -7.37 -4.94 13.86
C PRO A 470 -8.88 -4.73 13.98
N GLY A 471 -9.65 -5.73 13.58
CA GLY A 471 -11.12 -5.71 13.60
C GLY A 471 -11.78 -4.94 12.44
N GLU A 472 -11.04 -4.37 11.50
CA GLU A 472 -11.62 -3.62 10.37
C GLU A 472 -11.74 -4.44 9.08
N SER A 473 -11.18 -5.66 9.03
CA SER A 473 -11.37 -6.56 7.89
C SER A 473 -12.86 -6.87 7.68
N PRO A 474 -13.40 -6.79 6.46
CA PRO A 474 -14.82 -7.03 6.21
C PRO A 474 -15.22 -8.51 6.26
N ILE A 475 -14.26 -9.42 6.46
CA ILE A 475 -14.53 -10.85 6.46
C ILE A 475 -15.21 -11.26 7.76
N THR A 476 -16.42 -11.82 7.67
CA THR A 476 -17.08 -12.49 8.79
C THR A 476 -16.85 -13.99 8.68
N ILE A 477 -16.27 -14.58 9.73
CA ILE A 477 -16.07 -16.02 9.85
C ILE A 477 -16.78 -16.46 11.14
N PRO A 478 -17.84 -17.30 11.05
CA PRO A 478 -18.56 -17.71 12.22
C PRO A 478 -17.68 -18.47 13.21
N SER A 479 -17.92 -18.29 14.51
CA SER A 479 -17.31 -19.12 15.55
C SER A 479 -17.78 -20.57 15.44
N GLY A 480 -16.92 -21.51 15.78
CA GLY A 480 -17.23 -22.94 15.67
C GLY A 480 -16.06 -23.85 16.02
N ASP A 481 -16.30 -25.15 15.97
CA ASP A 481 -15.30 -26.16 16.36
C ASP A 481 -14.00 -26.08 15.54
N CYS A 482 -14.10 -25.67 14.26
CA CYS A 482 -12.95 -25.55 13.37
C CYS A 482 -12.41 -24.13 13.24
N THR A 483 -13.16 -23.11 13.64
CA THR A 483 -12.80 -21.71 13.53
C THR A 483 -12.50 -21.05 14.88
N GLY A 484 -12.76 -21.76 15.99
CA GLY A 484 -12.62 -21.20 17.33
C GLY A 484 -13.55 -20.00 17.54
N GLU A 485 -12.99 -18.85 17.89
CA GLU A 485 -13.77 -17.63 18.10
C GLU A 485 -14.28 -17.01 16.79
N GLY A 486 -13.75 -17.46 15.65
CA GLY A 486 -14.09 -16.89 14.35
C GLY A 486 -13.56 -15.47 14.18
N ASN A 487 -14.19 -14.71 13.25
CA ASN A 487 -13.92 -13.30 13.04
C ASN A 487 -15.22 -12.52 12.84
N THR A 488 -15.42 -11.51 13.66
CA THR A 488 -16.51 -10.53 13.50
C THR A 488 -15.88 -9.16 13.38
N PRO A 489 -16.08 -8.43 12.28
CA PRO A 489 -15.62 -7.06 12.16
C PRO A 489 -16.19 -6.16 13.26
N ASN A 490 -15.42 -5.16 13.68
CA ASN A 490 -15.90 -4.13 14.59
C ASN A 490 -17.17 -3.46 14.04
N GLU A 491 -18.07 -3.00 14.90
CA GLU A 491 -19.28 -2.28 14.48
C GLU A 491 -18.91 -1.01 13.72
N ASP A 492 -17.99 -0.19 14.24
CA ASP A 492 -17.48 1.01 13.60
C ASP A 492 -15.95 1.08 13.69
N GLY A 493 -15.33 1.61 12.62
CA GLY A 493 -13.93 2.03 12.58
C GLY A 493 -13.77 3.51 12.93
N ASN A 494 -12.53 3.98 12.99
CA ASN A 494 -12.22 5.38 13.27
C ASN A 494 -12.11 6.16 11.95
N ASP A 495 -12.64 7.39 11.90
CA ASP A 495 -12.43 8.25 10.73
C ASP A 495 -10.94 8.64 10.60
N ILE A 496 -10.51 8.86 9.37
CA ILE A 496 -9.15 9.28 9.04
C ILE A 496 -9.19 10.73 8.57
N GLU A 497 -8.50 11.59 9.32
CA GLU A 497 -8.32 12.97 8.91
C GLU A 497 -7.50 13.04 7.62
N THR A 498 -7.97 13.81 6.65
CA THR A 498 -7.35 13.93 5.34
C THR A 498 -6.88 15.35 5.06
N THR A 499 -5.65 15.48 4.59
CA THR A 499 -5.08 16.75 4.14
C THR A 499 -4.85 16.65 2.62
N PRO A 500 -5.55 17.44 1.78
CA PRO A 500 -5.29 17.47 0.35
C PRO A 500 -3.86 17.89 0.04
N ILE A 501 -3.29 17.35 -1.04
CA ILE A 501 -2.02 17.83 -1.56
C ILE A 501 -2.17 19.28 -2.02
N THR A 502 -1.14 20.10 -1.76
CA THR A 502 -1.07 21.49 -2.21
C THR A 502 -0.06 21.61 -3.34
N TYR A 503 -0.45 22.26 -4.42
CA TYR A 503 0.43 22.62 -5.52
C TYR A 503 0.76 24.11 -5.42
N THR A 504 2.04 24.42 -5.37
CA THR A 504 2.53 25.80 -5.32
C THR A 504 2.96 26.25 -6.71
N TYR A 505 2.28 27.24 -7.24
CA TYR A 505 2.63 27.94 -8.47
C TYR A 505 3.45 29.17 -8.11
N ALA A 506 4.68 29.24 -8.60
CA ALA A 506 5.64 30.26 -8.26
C ALA A 506 6.19 30.91 -9.56
N PHE A 507 6.15 32.22 -9.62
CA PHE A 507 6.35 33.00 -10.84
C PHE A 507 7.43 34.06 -10.66
N GLU A 508 8.14 34.35 -11.77
CA GLU A 508 9.00 35.50 -12.01
C GLU A 508 8.27 36.55 -12.85
N ASP A 509 8.45 37.83 -12.56
CA ASP A 509 7.71 38.93 -13.19
C ASP A 509 8.46 39.60 -14.37
N ASN A 510 9.68 39.17 -14.66
CA ASN A 510 10.54 39.85 -15.65
C ASN A 510 10.47 39.26 -17.07
N TYR A 511 9.63 38.23 -17.31
CA TYR A 511 9.48 37.69 -18.65
C TYR A 511 9.16 38.77 -19.69
N PRO A 512 9.80 38.79 -20.85
CA PRO A 512 10.79 37.84 -21.37
C PRO A 512 12.26 38.20 -21.01
N GLN A 513 12.49 39.00 -20.00
CA GLN A 513 13.83 39.37 -19.53
C GLN A 513 14.29 38.45 -18.41
N ALA A 514 15.60 38.39 -18.17
CA ALA A 514 16.16 37.68 -17.05
C ALA A 514 15.69 38.29 -15.70
N GLY A 515 15.34 37.41 -14.75
CA GLY A 515 14.99 37.78 -13.38
C GLY A 515 16.10 37.46 -12.39
N ASP A 516 15.79 37.50 -11.11
CA ASP A 516 16.68 37.00 -10.05
C ASP A 516 16.46 35.53 -9.70
N TYR A 517 15.43 34.93 -10.29
CA TYR A 517 15.12 33.48 -10.26
C TYR A 517 14.98 32.93 -8.85
N ASP A 518 14.31 33.66 -8.00
CA ASP A 518 13.91 33.21 -6.67
C ASP A 518 12.49 32.61 -6.64
N PHE A 519 11.74 32.78 -7.76
CA PHE A 519 10.39 32.27 -7.97
C PHE A 519 9.42 32.65 -6.86
N ASN A 520 9.41 33.92 -6.46
CA ASN A 520 8.56 34.42 -5.39
C ASN A 520 7.80 35.73 -5.70
N ASP A 521 7.92 36.25 -6.93
CA ASP A 521 7.22 37.48 -7.35
C ASP A 521 5.70 37.35 -7.20
N ILE A 522 5.13 36.23 -7.55
CA ILE A 522 3.77 35.78 -7.14
C ILE A 522 3.84 34.30 -6.77
N VAL A 523 3.33 33.97 -5.59
CA VAL A 523 3.20 32.61 -5.13
C VAL A 523 1.74 32.27 -4.83
N LEU A 524 1.19 31.31 -5.56
CA LEU A 524 -0.16 30.81 -5.39
C LEU A 524 -0.13 29.35 -4.88
N ASN A 525 -0.74 29.10 -3.73
CA ASN A 525 -0.97 27.74 -3.26
C ASN A 525 -2.37 27.28 -3.68
N MET A 526 -2.45 26.14 -4.35
CA MET A 526 -3.71 25.57 -4.84
C MET A 526 -3.92 24.16 -4.31
N SER A 527 -5.12 23.88 -3.82
CA SER A 527 -5.64 22.54 -3.59
C SER A 527 -6.98 22.38 -4.27
N SER A 528 -7.36 21.14 -4.60
CA SER A 528 -8.62 20.84 -5.28
C SER A 528 -9.44 19.82 -4.49
N GLN A 529 -10.76 19.95 -4.60
CA GLN A 529 -11.72 19.02 -4.03
C GLN A 529 -12.87 18.78 -5.02
N ASN A 530 -13.22 17.52 -5.25
CA ASN A 530 -14.38 17.14 -6.02
C ASN A 530 -15.60 17.03 -5.11
N GLU A 531 -16.73 17.57 -5.57
CA GLU A 531 -18.05 17.39 -4.97
C GLU A 531 -18.93 16.58 -5.90
N TYR A 532 -19.63 15.59 -5.38
CA TYR A 532 -20.39 14.60 -6.16
C TYR A 532 -21.88 14.90 -6.16
N GLN A 533 -22.61 14.35 -7.15
CA GLN A 533 -24.06 14.49 -7.23
C GLN A 533 -24.73 13.69 -6.10
N ASP A 534 -25.77 14.23 -5.49
CA ASP A 534 -26.44 13.61 -4.34
C ASP A 534 -27.09 12.27 -4.69
N ASN A 535 -27.62 12.16 -5.90
CA ASN A 535 -28.32 10.99 -6.43
C ASN A 535 -27.41 10.00 -7.18
N ASP A 536 -26.21 10.41 -7.53
CA ASP A 536 -25.21 9.58 -8.25
C ASP A 536 -23.80 10.01 -7.90
N LYS A 537 -23.28 9.48 -6.81
CA LYS A 537 -21.93 9.78 -6.33
C LYS A 537 -20.80 9.23 -7.22
N SER A 538 -21.11 8.55 -8.32
CA SER A 538 -20.12 8.23 -9.34
C SER A 538 -19.82 9.43 -10.26
N ARG A 539 -20.61 10.50 -10.18
CA ARG A 539 -20.52 11.68 -11.05
C ARG A 539 -20.15 12.92 -10.24
N ILE A 540 -19.17 13.66 -10.75
CA ILE A 540 -18.76 14.94 -10.17
C ILE A 540 -19.83 15.99 -10.50
N LYS A 541 -20.29 16.72 -9.48
CA LYS A 541 -21.18 17.86 -9.59
C LYS A 541 -20.43 19.14 -9.85
N GLN A 542 -19.37 19.36 -9.07
CA GLN A 542 -18.50 20.52 -9.18
C GLN A 542 -17.10 20.22 -8.64
N ILE A 543 -16.14 21.03 -9.08
CA ILE A 543 -14.75 20.99 -8.61
C ILE A 543 -14.47 22.31 -7.94
N ARG A 544 -13.97 22.26 -6.71
CA ARG A 544 -13.57 23.43 -5.91
C ARG A 544 -12.05 23.54 -5.91
N TYR A 545 -11.54 24.66 -6.40
CA TYR A 545 -10.13 25.02 -6.32
C TYR A 545 -9.95 26.10 -5.25
N LYS A 546 -9.23 25.77 -4.18
CA LYS A 546 -8.86 26.71 -3.13
C LYS A 546 -7.51 27.31 -3.48
N ILE A 547 -7.46 28.62 -3.75
CA ILE A 547 -6.29 29.34 -4.27
C ILE A 547 -5.94 30.43 -3.26
N THR A 548 -4.77 30.31 -2.63
CA THR A 548 -4.26 31.29 -1.65
C THR A 548 -3.11 32.08 -2.28
N LEU A 549 -3.18 33.41 -2.26
CA LEU A 549 -2.06 34.27 -2.59
C LEU A 549 -1.12 34.29 -1.38
N SER A 550 0.02 33.58 -1.50
CA SER A 550 0.91 33.33 -0.37
C SER A 550 2.06 34.35 -0.26
N ALA A 551 2.54 34.87 -1.41
CA ALA A 551 3.60 35.84 -1.43
C ALA A 551 3.49 36.78 -2.65
N VAL A 552 4.05 38.01 -2.48
CA VAL A 552 4.21 39.02 -3.52
C VAL A 552 5.61 39.59 -3.38
N GLY A 553 6.58 39.13 -4.20
CA GLY A 553 7.97 39.55 -4.22
C GLY A 553 8.27 40.67 -5.23
N ALA A 554 7.30 41.07 -6.01
CA ALA A 554 7.46 42.10 -7.02
C ALA A 554 6.95 43.47 -6.56
N ASN A 555 7.54 44.54 -7.06
CA ASN A 555 7.00 45.91 -6.90
C ASN A 555 6.05 46.31 -8.04
N LYS A 556 5.95 45.51 -9.08
CA LYS A 556 5.08 45.77 -10.24
C LYS A 556 3.60 45.54 -9.90
N ARG A 557 2.73 46.06 -10.73
CA ARG A 557 1.33 45.68 -10.72
C ARG A 557 1.18 44.34 -11.42
N LEU A 558 0.92 43.30 -10.64
CA LEU A 558 0.73 41.93 -11.13
C LEU A 558 -0.70 41.47 -10.85
N GLY A 559 -1.38 40.97 -11.87
CA GLY A 559 -2.62 40.23 -11.76
C GLY A 559 -2.37 38.75 -11.99
N ALA A 560 -3.36 37.90 -11.70
CA ALA A 560 -3.33 36.45 -12.02
C ALA A 560 -4.64 36.00 -12.59
N GLY A 561 -4.53 34.95 -13.41
CA GLY A 561 -5.66 34.24 -14.02
C GLY A 561 -5.47 32.74 -14.06
N LEU A 562 -6.57 32.04 -14.29
CA LEU A 562 -6.62 30.60 -14.53
C LEU A 562 -7.32 30.36 -15.87
N ARG A 563 -6.64 29.69 -16.81
CA ARG A 563 -7.24 29.21 -18.06
C ARG A 563 -7.50 27.73 -17.96
N LEU A 564 -8.68 27.30 -18.41
CA LEU A 564 -9.09 25.89 -18.50
C LEU A 564 -8.74 25.34 -19.88
N VAL A 565 -7.58 24.72 -20.01
CA VAL A 565 -7.04 24.23 -21.28
C VAL A 565 -7.75 22.93 -21.68
N GLY A 566 -8.27 22.90 -22.92
CA GLY A 566 -8.95 21.70 -23.47
C GLY A 566 -10.32 21.40 -22.84
N ILE A 567 -10.83 22.26 -21.99
CA ILE A 567 -12.18 22.16 -21.43
C ILE A 567 -13.11 23.09 -22.20
N ASN A 568 -14.16 22.53 -22.82
CA ASN A 568 -15.09 23.31 -23.58
C ASN A 568 -16.05 24.09 -22.66
N LYS A 569 -16.36 25.30 -23.06
CA LYS A 569 -17.34 26.12 -22.35
C LYS A 569 -18.70 25.45 -22.19
N SER A 570 -19.08 24.57 -23.14
CA SER A 570 -20.31 23.77 -23.07
C SER A 570 -20.32 22.74 -21.95
N ASP A 571 -19.14 22.33 -21.43
CA ASP A 571 -19.01 21.32 -20.39
C ASP A 571 -19.13 21.93 -18.99
N VAL A 572 -19.03 23.24 -18.90
CA VAL A 572 -19.14 24.03 -17.68
C VAL A 572 -20.49 24.74 -17.63
N LYS A 573 -21.27 24.47 -16.60
CA LYS A 573 -22.57 25.11 -16.37
C LYS A 573 -22.40 26.52 -15.81
N GLU A 574 -21.48 26.68 -14.87
CA GLU A 574 -21.26 27.94 -14.14
C GLU A 574 -19.88 27.93 -13.45
N VAL A 575 -19.31 29.12 -13.29
CA VAL A 575 -18.15 29.35 -12.43
C VAL A 575 -18.59 30.25 -11.28
N LYS A 576 -18.41 29.76 -10.04
CA LYS A 576 -18.74 30.50 -8.80
C LYS A 576 -17.48 30.85 -8.03
N PHE A 577 -17.60 31.80 -7.13
CA PHE A 577 -16.51 32.29 -6.30
C PHE A 577 -16.95 32.37 -4.84
N GLU A 578 -16.11 31.89 -3.93
CA GLU A 578 -16.29 31.95 -2.47
C GLU A 578 -14.98 32.37 -1.80
N GLY A 579 -14.99 32.59 -0.48
CA GLY A 579 -13.83 33.06 0.27
C GLY A 579 -13.64 34.57 0.19
N ASP A 580 -12.38 35.05 0.05
CA ASP A 580 -12.02 36.48 0.01
C ASP A 580 -12.33 37.13 -1.35
N VAL A 581 -13.56 36.93 -1.84
CA VAL A 581 -14.01 37.42 -3.17
C VAL A 581 -13.89 38.93 -3.29
N ASN A 582 -14.20 39.67 -2.23
CA ASN A 582 -14.12 41.12 -2.26
C ASN A 582 -12.67 41.61 -2.43
N GLU A 583 -11.76 41.08 -1.61
CA GLU A 583 -10.36 41.49 -1.61
C GLU A 583 -9.66 41.07 -2.89
N MET A 584 -9.86 39.83 -3.32
CA MET A 584 -9.17 39.30 -4.50
C MET A 584 -9.81 39.81 -5.80
N ARG A 585 -11.12 39.77 -5.94
CA ARG A 585 -11.80 40.06 -7.21
C ARG A 585 -12.48 41.44 -7.27
N ASN A 586 -13.47 41.67 -6.40
CA ASN A 586 -14.34 42.86 -6.55
C ASN A 586 -13.55 44.19 -6.42
N ASN A 587 -12.56 44.25 -5.53
CA ASN A 587 -11.72 45.40 -5.34
C ASN A 587 -10.62 45.54 -6.38
N THR A 588 -10.15 44.45 -7.01
CA THR A 588 -9.00 44.44 -7.93
C THR A 588 -9.39 44.39 -9.39
N LEU A 589 -10.54 43.80 -9.69
CA LEU A 589 -11.19 43.74 -11.01
C LEU A 589 -12.38 44.71 -11.01
N PRO A 590 -12.84 45.31 -12.10
CA PRO A 590 -12.24 45.35 -13.42
C PRO A 590 -11.05 46.30 -13.50
N ASN A 591 -10.13 46.02 -14.37
CA ASN A 591 -8.99 46.87 -14.68
C ASN A 591 -8.59 46.69 -16.15
N SER A 592 -7.56 47.43 -16.58
CA SER A 592 -7.11 47.37 -17.98
C SER A 592 -6.50 46.04 -18.42
N MET A 593 -6.22 45.12 -17.49
CA MET A 593 -5.64 43.82 -17.81
C MET A 593 -6.69 42.76 -18.12
N PHE A 594 -7.86 42.88 -17.50
CA PHE A 594 -8.94 41.88 -17.67
C PHE A 594 -10.22 42.58 -18.15
N GLU A 595 -10.79 42.12 -19.26
CA GLU A 595 -11.99 42.68 -19.85
C GLU A 595 -13.24 42.43 -19.04
N ASN A 596 -13.33 41.24 -18.43
CA ASN A 596 -14.51 40.81 -17.70
C ASN A 596 -14.13 40.33 -16.29
N ALA A 597 -14.76 40.92 -15.30
CA ALA A 597 -14.54 40.57 -13.90
C ALA A 597 -15.02 39.17 -13.52
N THR A 598 -15.84 38.47 -14.33
CA THR A 598 -16.32 37.15 -14.05
C THR A 598 -15.50 36.07 -14.77
N THR A 599 -15.61 35.99 -16.10
CA THR A 599 -14.81 35.11 -16.93
C THR A 599 -14.51 35.79 -18.27
N GLU A 600 -13.35 35.54 -18.79
CA GLU A 600 -13.01 35.82 -20.18
C GLU A 600 -13.09 34.55 -21.01
N SER A 601 -13.33 34.65 -22.27
CA SER A 601 -13.29 33.50 -23.17
C SER A 601 -12.77 33.87 -24.53
N LYS A 602 -11.88 33.03 -25.05
CA LYS A 602 -11.47 33.08 -26.45
C LYS A 602 -11.80 31.74 -27.07
N GLY A 603 -12.65 31.76 -28.11
CA GLY A 603 -13.15 30.52 -28.67
C GLY A 603 -13.99 29.72 -27.69
N ASN A 604 -13.61 28.47 -27.45
CA ASN A 604 -14.32 27.55 -26.56
C ASN A 604 -13.71 27.42 -25.15
N GLU A 605 -12.57 28.07 -24.89
CA GLU A 605 -11.89 27.99 -23.59
C GLU A 605 -12.38 29.08 -22.63
N ILE A 606 -12.21 28.82 -21.34
CA ILE A 606 -12.60 29.74 -20.26
C ILE A 606 -11.32 30.26 -19.62
N VAL A 607 -11.19 31.57 -19.48
CA VAL A 607 -10.18 32.26 -18.69
C VAL A 607 -10.85 32.90 -17.49
N ILE A 608 -10.38 32.62 -16.29
CA ILE A 608 -10.94 33.07 -15.02
C ILE A 608 -9.95 34.04 -14.37
N PRO A 609 -10.18 35.36 -14.39
CA PRO A 609 -9.37 36.30 -13.63
C PRO A 609 -9.47 36.02 -12.13
N LEU A 610 -8.35 35.91 -11.45
CA LEU A 610 -8.28 35.67 -10.00
C LEU A 610 -8.19 37.01 -9.24
N PHE A 611 -7.28 37.87 -9.66
CA PHE A 611 -7.13 39.25 -9.18
C PHE A 611 -6.39 40.10 -10.23
N GLY A 612 -6.59 41.39 -10.18
CA GLY A 612 -5.99 42.36 -11.11
C GLY A 612 -4.80 43.13 -10.55
N ASP A 613 -4.53 43.06 -9.24
CA ASP A 613 -3.40 43.68 -8.58
C ASP A 613 -3.14 42.97 -7.24
N ALA A 614 -2.02 42.28 -7.13
CA ALA A 614 -1.66 41.47 -5.97
C ALA A 614 -1.50 42.30 -4.69
N HIS A 615 -0.91 43.51 -4.78
CA HIS A 615 -0.78 44.42 -3.62
C HIS A 615 -2.13 44.95 -3.16
N LYS A 616 -3.02 45.23 -4.10
CA LYS A 616 -4.37 45.71 -3.80
C LYS A 616 -5.21 44.63 -3.10
N VAL A 617 -4.95 43.34 -3.33
CA VAL A 617 -5.56 42.23 -2.55
C VAL A 617 -5.32 42.43 -1.05
N TYR A 618 -4.16 42.96 -0.68
CA TYR A 618 -3.78 43.25 0.71
C TYR A 618 -3.98 44.70 1.14
N GLY A 619 -4.58 45.54 0.27
CA GLY A 619 -4.77 46.98 0.55
C GLY A 619 -3.48 47.80 0.53
N MET A 620 -2.44 47.35 -0.19
CA MET A 620 -1.08 47.94 -0.21
C MET A 620 -0.66 48.45 -1.60
N GLU A 621 -1.61 48.85 -2.44
CA GLU A 621 -1.36 49.27 -3.83
C GLU A 621 -0.48 50.53 -3.98
N THR A 622 -0.38 51.35 -2.91
CA THR A 622 0.38 52.62 -2.93
C THR A 622 1.86 52.38 -2.66
N ASP A 623 2.17 51.62 -1.62
CA ASP A 623 3.55 51.45 -1.15
C ASP A 623 4.24 50.19 -1.75
N ARG A 624 3.46 49.23 -2.24
CA ARG A 624 3.90 47.99 -2.90
C ARG A 624 5.08 47.30 -2.21
N PRO A 625 4.95 46.97 -0.92
CA PRO A 625 6.02 46.30 -0.19
C PRO A 625 6.12 44.82 -0.62
N PHE A 626 7.26 44.22 -0.37
CA PHE A 626 7.40 42.77 -0.47
C PHE A 626 6.56 42.06 0.61
N ILE A 627 5.65 41.17 0.22
CA ILE A 627 4.75 40.45 1.10
C ILE A 627 5.22 39.00 1.20
N ASN A 628 5.57 38.55 2.40
CA ASN A 628 6.02 37.17 2.67
C ASN A 628 7.24 36.70 1.85
N THR A 629 8.12 37.60 1.46
CA THR A 629 9.41 37.27 0.84
C THR A 629 10.61 37.81 1.61
N VAL A 630 10.42 38.95 2.31
CA VAL A 630 11.42 39.57 3.19
C VAL A 630 10.93 39.54 4.64
N THR A 631 9.73 40.03 4.87
CA THR A 631 9.10 40.09 6.19
C THR A 631 7.73 39.41 6.16
N PRO A 632 7.36 38.67 7.22
CA PRO A 632 6.03 38.10 7.32
C PRO A 632 4.93 39.16 7.30
N TYR A 633 3.90 38.91 6.52
CA TYR A 633 2.66 39.67 6.58
C TYR A 633 1.93 39.40 7.88
N SER A 634 1.52 40.45 8.58
CA SER A 634 0.91 40.35 9.91
C SER A 634 -0.59 39.98 9.89
N GLY A 635 -1.20 40.01 8.70
CA GLY A 635 -2.62 39.67 8.53
C GLY A 635 -2.86 38.24 8.03
N GLU A 636 -4.12 37.91 7.81
CA GLU A 636 -4.50 36.63 7.23
C GLU A 636 -4.25 36.64 5.71
N LEU A 637 -3.72 35.51 5.22
CA LEU A 637 -3.56 35.30 3.79
C LEU A 637 -4.92 35.26 3.09
N LYS A 638 -4.98 35.78 1.87
CA LYS A 638 -6.20 35.87 1.10
C LYS A 638 -6.40 34.65 0.22
N THR A 639 -7.58 34.07 0.34
CA THR A 639 -7.94 32.81 -0.33
C THR A 639 -9.21 32.96 -1.15
N LEU A 640 -9.12 32.65 -2.45
CA LEU A 640 -10.24 32.57 -3.36
C LEU A 640 -10.59 31.10 -3.62
N GLU A 641 -11.85 30.75 -3.49
CA GLU A 641 -12.36 29.48 -3.94
C GLU A 641 -13.05 29.63 -5.29
N VAL A 642 -12.50 29.00 -6.30
CA VAL A 642 -13.08 28.93 -7.66
C VAL A 642 -13.81 27.61 -7.80
N ILE A 643 -15.12 27.66 -8.00
CA ILE A 643 -15.99 26.50 -8.08
C ILE A 643 -16.48 26.36 -9.52
N ILE A 644 -16.04 25.29 -10.18
CA ILE A 644 -16.43 24.94 -11.54
C ILE A 644 -17.57 23.94 -11.48
N VAL A 645 -18.78 24.40 -11.75
CA VAL A 645 -19.99 23.56 -11.80
C VAL A 645 -20.07 22.91 -13.18
N LEU A 646 -20.07 21.59 -13.23
CA LEU A 646 -20.13 20.82 -14.48
C LEU A 646 -21.58 20.62 -14.97
N GLN A 647 -21.75 20.36 -16.27
CA GLN A 647 -23.06 20.03 -16.85
C GLN A 647 -23.55 18.67 -16.33
N GLU A 648 -24.85 18.57 -16.05
CA GLU A 648 -25.47 17.37 -15.52
C GLU A 648 -25.62 16.26 -16.58
N ASN A 649 -25.87 16.64 -17.85
CA ASN A 649 -26.12 15.76 -18.96
C ASN A 649 -24.96 15.85 -19.98
N GLY A 650 -24.08 14.90 -20.00
CA GLY A 650 -22.96 14.89 -20.93
C GLY A 650 -21.83 13.98 -20.46
N GLN A 651 -20.82 13.86 -21.31
CA GLN A 651 -19.57 13.23 -20.92
C GLN A 651 -18.95 14.11 -19.83
N GLN A 652 -18.68 13.56 -18.65
CA GLN A 652 -18.04 14.34 -17.60
C GLN A 652 -16.65 14.79 -18.04
N ALA A 653 -16.42 16.09 -17.96
CA ALA A 653 -15.08 16.62 -18.12
C ALA A 653 -14.21 16.14 -16.96
N THR A 654 -13.11 15.48 -17.27
CA THR A 654 -12.07 15.15 -16.30
C THR A 654 -11.06 16.28 -16.31
N ILE A 655 -11.06 17.08 -15.25
CA ILE A 655 -10.14 18.21 -15.11
C ILE A 655 -9.00 17.79 -14.17
N GLY A 656 -7.80 17.77 -14.69
CA GLY A 656 -6.57 17.58 -13.93
C GLY A 656 -5.65 18.78 -14.11
N LYS A 657 -4.50 18.76 -13.47
CA LYS A 657 -3.53 19.86 -13.48
C LYS A 657 -3.06 20.27 -14.89
N ASP A 658 -2.96 19.32 -15.81
CA ASP A 658 -2.63 19.57 -17.22
C ASP A 658 -3.73 20.36 -17.98
N ASN A 659 -4.89 20.57 -17.35
CA ASN A 659 -5.95 21.44 -17.84
C ASN A 659 -5.93 22.83 -17.15
N LEU A 660 -5.06 23.05 -16.15
CA LEU A 660 -5.04 24.24 -15.32
C LEU A 660 -3.81 25.10 -15.64
N ASP A 661 -3.97 26.07 -16.50
CA ASP A 661 -2.94 27.05 -16.83
C ASP A 661 -3.10 28.27 -15.92
N PHE A 662 -2.41 28.25 -14.78
CA PHE A 662 -2.26 29.42 -13.94
C PHE A 662 -1.20 30.33 -14.56
N PHE A 663 -1.51 31.60 -14.68
CA PHE A 663 -0.60 32.60 -15.23
C PHE A 663 -0.67 33.92 -14.42
N ILE A 664 0.42 34.67 -14.44
CA ILE A 664 0.41 36.04 -13.99
C ILE A 664 0.41 36.99 -15.20
N ALA A 665 -0.08 38.20 -14.97
CA ALA A 665 -0.16 39.20 -16.01
C ALA A 665 0.25 40.57 -15.50
N TYR A 666 0.89 41.38 -16.37
CA TYR A 666 1.19 42.76 -16.09
C TYR A 666 0.93 43.63 -17.32
N PRO A 667 0.63 44.97 -17.12
CA PRO A 667 0.33 45.89 -18.21
C PRO A 667 1.55 46.09 -19.11
N ASN A 668 1.35 46.04 -20.43
CA ASN A 668 2.35 46.33 -21.41
C ASN A 668 1.73 47.22 -22.51
N ARG A 669 1.84 48.55 -22.40
CA ARG A 669 1.20 49.55 -23.30
C ARG A 669 -0.31 49.32 -23.42
N GLU A 670 -0.79 48.88 -24.59
CA GLU A 670 -2.21 48.61 -24.88
C GLU A 670 -2.60 47.14 -24.65
N GLU A 671 -1.62 46.27 -24.32
CA GLU A 671 -1.76 44.86 -24.16
C GLU A 671 -1.36 44.41 -22.75
N ARG A 672 -1.49 43.15 -22.44
CA ARG A 672 -0.92 42.53 -21.25
C ARG A 672 0.14 41.50 -21.62
N THR A 673 1.24 41.48 -20.90
CA THR A 673 2.21 40.39 -20.96
C THR A 673 1.76 39.32 -19.95
N GLU A 674 1.78 38.08 -20.39
CA GLU A 674 1.42 36.93 -19.57
C GLU A 674 2.63 36.03 -19.36
N VAL A 675 2.77 35.47 -18.15
CA VAL A 675 3.79 34.50 -17.76
C VAL A 675 3.12 33.23 -17.38
N HIS A 676 3.37 32.18 -18.14
CA HIS A 676 2.79 30.85 -18.01
C HIS A 676 3.83 29.84 -17.55
N LEU A 677 3.34 28.69 -17.05
CA LEU A 677 4.20 27.51 -16.92
C LEU A 677 4.79 27.14 -18.27
N TYR A 678 5.97 26.53 -18.26
CA TYR A 678 6.70 26.15 -19.47
C TYR A 678 5.83 25.38 -20.49
N GLU A 679 4.98 24.50 -20.05
CA GLU A 679 4.08 23.67 -20.87
C GLU A 679 2.95 24.47 -21.57
N PHE A 680 2.66 25.68 -21.11
CA PHE A 680 1.60 26.53 -21.62
C PHE A 680 2.10 27.84 -22.25
N ARG A 681 3.42 28.06 -22.26
CA ARG A 681 4.04 29.34 -22.66
C ARG A 681 3.79 29.73 -24.13
N ASP A 682 3.58 28.77 -25.01
CA ASP A 682 3.25 28.99 -26.44
C ASP A 682 1.74 28.99 -26.71
N ALA A 683 0.94 29.03 -25.68
CA ALA A 683 -0.50 28.98 -25.78
C ALA A 683 -1.04 30.28 -26.41
N LYS A 684 -1.44 30.20 -27.65
CA LYS A 684 -2.10 31.27 -28.43
C LYS A 684 -3.49 31.69 -27.91
N ALA A 685 -3.90 31.17 -26.78
CA ALA A 685 -5.32 31.16 -26.42
C ALA A 685 -5.70 32.02 -25.23
N THR A 686 -4.88 32.95 -24.81
CA THR A 686 -5.30 33.93 -23.81
C THR A 686 -6.20 34.95 -24.45
N ALA A 687 -7.28 35.38 -23.77
CA ALA A 687 -8.29 36.22 -24.35
C ALA A 687 -7.72 37.58 -24.80
N ASN A 688 -6.79 38.16 -24.02
CA ASN A 688 -6.15 39.43 -24.28
C ASN A 688 -4.62 39.41 -24.12
N GLY A 689 -4.04 38.24 -24.04
CA GLY A 689 -2.59 38.08 -24.03
C GLY A 689 -2.00 38.03 -25.44
N THR A 690 -0.86 38.65 -25.63
CA THR A 690 -0.11 38.54 -26.86
C THR A 690 1.04 37.59 -26.65
N VAL A 691 1.10 36.54 -27.45
CA VAL A 691 2.27 35.67 -27.52
C VAL A 691 3.19 36.24 -28.59
N HIS A 692 4.35 36.71 -28.17
CA HIS A 692 5.40 37.19 -29.05
C HIS A 692 6.33 36.05 -29.40
N GLN A 693 6.34 35.57 -30.64
CA GLN A 693 7.17 34.45 -31.07
C GLN A 693 8.66 34.71 -30.81
N GLU A 694 9.10 35.95 -31.00
CA GLU A 694 10.47 36.36 -30.69
C GLU A 694 10.84 36.13 -29.23
N ASN A 695 9.90 36.30 -28.28
CA ASN A 695 10.13 36.06 -26.87
C ASN A 695 10.30 34.56 -26.59
N LEU A 696 9.52 33.71 -27.27
CA LEU A 696 9.64 32.24 -27.16
C LEU A 696 10.97 31.75 -27.75
N ASP A 697 11.37 32.31 -28.87
CA ASP A 697 12.64 31.95 -29.52
C ASP A 697 13.85 32.31 -28.65
N VAL A 698 13.77 33.43 -27.92
CA VAL A 698 14.79 33.86 -26.97
C VAL A 698 14.74 33.08 -25.68
N ALA A 699 13.54 32.82 -25.13
CA ALA A 699 13.35 32.06 -23.90
C ALA A 699 13.94 30.65 -24.02
N GLY A 700 13.91 30.07 -25.22
CA GLY A 700 14.45 28.74 -25.46
C GLY A 700 13.81 27.72 -24.50
N ASN A 701 14.61 27.03 -23.73
CA ASN A 701 14.17 26.05 -22.72
C ASN A 701 14.20 26.57 -21.27
N PHE A 702 14.37 27.88 -21.05
CA PHE A 702 14.27 28.48 -19.72
C PHE A 702 12.81 28.65 -19.27
N THR A 703 12.60 28.78 -17.96
CA THR A 703 11.27 28.96 -17.39
C THR A 703 11.21 30.19 -16.47
N TRP A 704 10.05 30.85 -16.43
CA TRP A 704 9.71 31.94 -15.49
C TRP A 704 8.60 31.55 -14.54
N ALA A 705 8.17 30.29 -14.58
CA ALA A 705 7.17 29.78 -13.70
C ALA A 705 7.41 28.30 -13.43
N ILE A 706 7.20 27.90 -12.21
CA ILE A 706 7.25 26.49 -11.77
C ILE A 706 6.00 26.14 -10.98
N CYS A 707 5.61 24.86 -11.04
CA CYS A 707 4.58 24.32 -10.16
C CYS A 707 5.11 23.09 -9.44
N VAL A 708 5.18 23.15 -8.12
CA VAL A 708 5.83 22.14 -7.29
C VAL A 708 4.91 21.69 -6.15
N PRO A 709 4.80 20.38 -5.86
CA PRO A 709 4.01 19.87 -4.74
C PRO A 709 4.59 20.33 -3.40
N ASN A 710 3.76 20.97 -2.56
CA ASN A 710 4.12 21.41 -1.20
C ASN A 710 5.42 22.23 -1.14
N PHE A 711 5.65 23.12 -2.12
CA PHE A 711 6.88 23.89 -2.26
C PHE A 711 7.00 25.00 -1.23
N LYS A 712 8.20 25.18 -0.71
CA LYS A 712 8.59 26.32 0.14
C LYS A 712 9.44 27.27 -0.72
N TYR A 713 8.93 28.44 -1.06
CA TYR A 713 9.64 29.38 -1.93
C TYR A 713 10.83 30.08 -1.25
N SER A 714 11.76 30.56 -2.07
CA SER A 714 12.98 31.21 -1.62
C SER A 714 12.71 32.58 -0.99
N LEU A 715 13.64 33.06 -0.16
CA LEU A 715 13.68 34.45 0.27
C LEU A 715 13.93 35.36 -0.95
N GLU A 716 13.45 36.61 -0.85
CA GLU A 716 13.66 37.67 -1.83
C GLU A 716 15.11 37.78 -2.28
N ARG A 717 15.36 37.81 -3.60
CA ARG A 717 16.67 37.86 -4.25
C ARG A 717 17.59 36.72 -3.90
N THR A 718 17.02 35.58 -3.56
CA THR A 718 17.76 34.35 -3.30
C THR A 718 17.47 33.33 -4.38
N GLN A 719 18.40 33.21 -5.33
CA GLN A 719 18.26 32.27 -6.43
C GLN A 719 17.87 30.85 -5.95
N ILE A 720 16.96 30.22 -6.64
CA ILE A 720 16.43 28.89 -6.32
C ILE A 720 17.54 27.84 -6.10
N THR A 721 18.66 27.92 -6.82
CA THR A 721 19.81 27.03 -6.68
C THR A 721 20.54 27.12 -5.34
N LYS A 722 20.36 28.23 -4.59
CA LYS A 722 20.90 28.38 -3.23
C LYS A 722 19.99 27.70 -2.22
N ALA A 723 18.68 27.86 -2.38
CA ALA A 723 17.67 27.24 -1.52
C ALA A 723 17.56 25.73 -1.78
N TYR A 724 17.75 25.33 -3.02
CA TYR A 724 17.58 23.96 -3.52
C TYR A 724 18.81 23.50 -4.32
N PRO A 725 19.82 22.92 -3.65
CA PRO A 725 21.10 22.55 -4.31
C PRO A 725 20.94 21.57 -5.49
N ASP A 726 19.93 20.70 -5.42
CA ASP A 726 19.71 19.67 -6.46
C ASP A 726 18.95 20.20 -7.68
N PHE A 727 18.42 21.43 -7.63
CA PHE A 727 17.69 22.03 -8.75
C PHE A 727 18.54 22.09 -10.05
N SER A 728 19.81 22.46 -9.92
CA SER A 728 20.72 22.50 -11.06
C SER A 728 20.93 21.12 -11.71
N LEU A 729 21.11 20.09 -10.88
CA LEU A 729 21.33 18.73 -11.34
C LEU A 729 20.06 18.13 -11.98
N TRP A 730 18.90 18.46 -11.44
CA TRP A 730 17.63 18.12 -12.04
C TRP A 730 17.44 18.75 -13.42
N ALA A 731 17.70 20.05 -13.55
CA ALA A 731 17.55 20.77 -14.82
C ALA A 731 18.56 20.33 -15.88
N THR A 732 19.82 20.07 -15.52
CA THR A 732 20.85 19.61 -16.47
C THR A 732 20.68 18.15 -16.91
N THR A 733 19.91 17.36 -16.16
CA THR A 733 19.59 15.96 -16.51
C THR A 733 18.22 15.80 -17.17
N GLY A 734 17.48 16.90 -17.39
CA GLY A 734 16.14 16.87 -17.98
C GLY A 734 15.15 16.05 -17.16
N GLY A 735 15.32 15.99 -15.84
CA GLY A 735 14.48 15.16 -14.95
C GLY A 735 14.64 13.65 -15.11
N ARG A 736 15.63 13.17 -15.90
CA ARG A 736 15.84 11.74 -16.15
C ARG A 736 16.62 11.02 -15.04
N ASN A 737 17.31 11.75 -14.15
CA ASN A 737 18.03 11.17 -13.03
C ASN A 737 17.13 11.15 -11.78
N GLU A 738 16.67 9.97 -11.41
CA GLU A 738 15.76 9.79 -10.25
C GLU A 738 16.31 10.36 -8.93
N ALA A 739 17.64 10.41 -8.75
CA ALA A 739 18.27 10.94 -7.55
C ALA A 739 17.96 12.43 -7.32
N TYR A 740 17.64 13.19 -8.36
CA TYR A 740 17.39 14.65 -8.28
C TYR A 740 15.94 15.03 -8.56
N ASN A 741 15.07 14.07 -8.87
CA ASN A 741 13.67 14.38 -9.20
C ASN A 741 12.88 14.93 -8.00
N GLU A 742 13.34 14.69 -6.77
CA GLU A 742 12.80 15.26 -5.55
C GLU A 742 13.63 16.46 -5.05
N TRP A 743 14.28 17.21 -5.95
CA TRP A 743 15.12 18.36 -5.64
C TRP A 743 14.47 19.31 -4.62
N TYR A 744 13.17 19.47 -4.66
CA TYR A 744 12.38 20.34 -3.77
C TYR A 744 12.26 19.82 -2.33
N LYS A 745 12.74 18.61 -2.04
CA LYS A 745 12.86 18.07 -0.69
C LYS A 745 14.23 18.31 -0.05
N ASN A 746 15.28 18.54 -0.84
CA ASN A 746 16.63 18.88 -0.36
C ASN A 746 16.75 20.39 -0.17
N ILE A 747 16.33 20.87 1.01
CA ILE A 747 16.11 22.28 1.32
C ILE A 747 17.26 22.84 2.18
N LYS A 748 17.71 24.05 1.87
CA LYS A 748 18.52 24.88 2.74
C LYS A 748 17.60 25.86 3.46
N GLU A 749 17.17 25.52 4.67
CA GLU A 749 16.14 26.21 5.45
C GLU A 749 16.48 27.71 5.75
N GLU A 750 17.75 28.09 5.72
CA GLU A 750 18.19 29.49 5.87
C GLU A 750 17.86 30.39 4.68
N PHE A 751 17.54 29.80 3.53
CA PHE A 751 17.20 30.51 2.28
C PHE A 751 15.71 30.45 1.94
N ILE A 752 14.91 29.85 2.81
CA ILE A 752 13.47 29.69 2.62
C ILE A 752 12.71 30.71 3.50
N PHE A 753 11.63 31.25 2.96
CA PHE A 753 10.69 32.05 3.74
C PHE A 753 9.95 31.17 4.75
N LYS A 754 9.84 31.63 6.02
CA LYS A 754 9.25 30.88 7.16
C LYS A 754 7.96 31.49 7.64
#